data_2159de2e759a8e9546b7408e8482e682
#
_entry.id   2159de2e759a8e9546b7408e8482e682
#
_cell.length_a   1.000
_cell.length_b   1.000
_cell.length_c   1.000
_cell.angle_alpha   90.00
_cell.angle_beta   90.00
_cell.angle_gamma   90.00
#
_symmetry.space_group_name_H-M   'P 1'
#
loop_
_entity.id
_entity.type
_entity.pdbx_description
1 polymer ?
#
loop_
_entity_poly.entity_id
_entity_poly.type
_entity_poly.pdbx_seq_one_letter_code
_entity_poly.pdbx_strand_id
1 'polypeptide(L)'
;MSRYLDMVDSPEHIKKLTLDQLQSLADDVRQELIQGLSKHGGHLGPNLGVVELSIALHRCFSTPHDKFVWDVSHQTYVHKLFTGRKERFNTIRTTDGLNGFALRSESEHDSYGAAHAGTALSAALGIAVARDQQGTDENVVAIFGDAALTNGISFEALNNIGHSTKKFIGILNDNEWSIAKNVGAIAQYLNKLITNPSYNRLQKDFQRLMKKIPKGDLALKLGHKAEEVLKGTVSNLVLEESANKGDVDGRGGFGSSLIFEEMGLRYLGPIDGHNLPMLIAALEFAKSCDQPIVLHVMTQKGKGYEAAVNHPEKLHGVGPYDIKTGVAIKGKSGPPAWQDVFGKKLVELCKKNSTLVGITAAMPTGTGLKFLEKEMPDRYFDVGIAEEHAVIFACGMATMGLHPVVAIYSSFMQRAFDCIIHDAALQDLPVIFCMDRAGLSPQDGPTHHGLFDIAYLRCVPNIIAMAPKDEDELADMMFTATHCKHPTFIRYPRGAAEGVDIKDEPKLLEIGKAEVIRNFENNNRLKIAIFGLGNLNSMAREAADTLVENNYDVAVINPRFTKPIDEATTLFYGQAADLVITMEDHNLPGGYGSTVMELFGDKQVTSPVLRVGWPDQFVEHATSVADLRNKYGLTAKDTVEKAMELCPATSQKTRSEAAAK
;
A
#
# COMPACT_ATOMS: atom_id res chain seq x y z
N MET A 1 -21.35 -33.73 -7.03
CA MET A 1 -19.98 -34.15 -6.64
C MET A 1 -19.51 -33.18 -5.59
N SER A 2 -18.90 -33.66 -4.51
CA SER A 2 -18.25 -32.75 -3.53
C SER A 2 -17.13 -31.98 -4.22
N ARG A 3 -16.97 -30.68 -3.90
CA ARG A 3 -15.89 -29.84 -4.42
C ARG A 3 -14.55 -30.36 -3.90
N TYR A 4 -13.51 -30.37 -4.74
CA TYR A 4 -12.16 -30.76 -4.28
C TYR A 4 -11.61 -29.80 -3.22
N LEU A 5 -11.97 -28.52 -3.27
CA LEU A 5 -11.61 -27.56 -2.23
C LEU A 5 -12.11 -27.96 -0.84
N ASP A 6 -13.29 -28.61 -0.76
CA ASP A 6 -13.85 -29.06 0.53
C ASP A 6 -12.99 -30.13 1.21
N MET A 7 -12.19 -30.87 0.41
CA MET A 7 -11.27 -31.92 0.87
C MET A 7 -9.88 -31.41 1.25
N VAL A 8 -9.60 -30.11 1.05
CA VAL A 8 -8.29 -29.49 1.30
C VAL A 8 -8.36 -28.64 2.56
N ASP A 9 -7.85 -29.16 3.67
CA ASP A 9 -7.73 -28.45 4.96
C ASP A 9 -6.28 -28.09 5.31
N SER A 10 -5.33 -28.71 4.61
CA SER A 10 -3.90 -28.45 4.76
C SER A 10 -3.16 -28.64 3.44
N PRO A 11 -1.95 -28.06 3.28
CA PRO A 11 -1.14 -28.25 2.08
C PRO A 11 -0.84 -29.71 1.72
N GLU A 12 -0.75 -30.59 2.71
CA GLU A 12 -0.47 -32.02 2.51
C GLU A 12 -1.59 -32.76 1.74
N HIS A 13 -2.83 -32.24 1.79
CA HIS A 13 -3.92 -32.81 1.00
C HIS A 13 -3.71 -32.55 -0.51
N ILE A 14 -3.13 -31.41 -0.90
CA ILE A 14 -2.84 -31.06 -2.29
C ILE A 14 -1.82 -32.02 -2.91
N LYS A 15 -0.85 -32.47 -2.13
CA LYS A 15 0.20 -33.41 -2.59
C LYS A 15 -0.35 -34.78 -3.00
N LYS A 16 -1.53 -35.15 -2.53
CA LYS A 16 -2.17 -36.45 -2.82
C LYS A 16 -3.07 -36.41 -4.06
N LEU A 17 -3.38 -35.23 -4.60
CA LEU A 17 -4.28 -35.06 -5.74
C LEU A 17 -3.59 -35.40 -7.06
N THR A 18 -4.34 -36.01 -8.00
CA THR A 18 -3.91 -36.20 -9.40
C THR A 18 -3.94 -34.86 -10.15
N LEU A 19 -3.32 -34.80 -11.33
CA LEU A 19 -3.33 -33.60 -12.17
C LEU A 19 -4.74 -33.14 -12.55
N ASP A 20 -5.62 -34.08 -12.91
CA ASP A 20 -7.02 -33.79 -13.26
C ASP A 20 -7.79 -33.25 -12.03
N GLN A 21 -7.51 -33.76 -10.83
CA GLN A 21 -8.07 -33.28 -9.58
C GLN A 21 -7.53 -31.89 -9.21
N LEU A 22 -6.23 -31.61 -9.45
CA LEU A 22 -5.65 -30.28 -9.25
C LEU A 22 -6.26 -29.23 -10.18
N GLN A 23 -6.58 -29.62 -11.43
CA GLN A 23 -7.29 -28.72 -12.35
C GLN A 23 -8.71 -28.42 -11.86
N SER A 24 -9.44 -29.43 -11.37
CA SER A 24 -10.77 -29.24 -10.78
C SER A 24 -10.70 -28.39 -9.49
N LEU A 25 -9.64 -28.56 -8.67
CA LEU A 25 -9.38 -27.73 -7.50
C LEU A 25 -9.18 -26.25 -7.90
N ALA A 26 -8.50 -26.00 -9.02
CA ALA A 26 -8.31 -24.62 -9.51
C ALA A 26 -9.64 -23.94 -9.85
N ASP A 27 -10.57 -24.69 -10.45
CA ASP A 27 -11.92 -24.17 -10.76
C ASP A 27 -12.74 -23.92 -9.49
N ASP A 28 -12.68 -24.83 -8.50
CA ASP A 28 -13.34 -24.65 -7.20
C ASP A 28 -12.82 -23.41 -6.46
N VAL A 29 -11.49 -23.21 -6.43
CA VAL A 29 -10.85 -22.06 -5.80
C VAL A 29 -11.27 -20.75 -6.47
N ARG A 30 -11.36 -20.72 -7.80
CA ARG A 30 -11.84 -19.53 -8.52
C ARG A 30 -13.28 -19.17 -8.14
N GLN A 31 -14.14 -20.18 -8.07
CA GLN A 31 -15.54 -19.96 -7.65
C GLN A 31 -15.60 -19.44 -6.22
N GLU A 32 -14.79 -19.98 -5.31
CA GLU A 32 -14.71 -19.52 -3.92
C GLU A 32 -14.27 -18.04 -3.82
N LEU A 33 -13.21 -17.67 -4.56
CA LEU A 33 -12.73 -16.30 -4.63
C LEU A 33 -13.80 -15.34 -5.16
N ILE A 34 -14.46 -15.68 -6.29
CA ILE A 34 -15.48 -14.83 -6.91
C ILE A 34 -16.68 -14.64 -5.99
N GLN A 35 -17.16 -15.73 -5.36
CA GLN A 35 -18.34 -15.69 -4.49
C GLN A 35 -18.03 -15.05 -3.14
N GLY A 36 -16.92 -15.40 -2.51
CA GLY A 36 -16.51 -14.86 -1.22
C GLY A 36 -16.28 -13.35 -1.29
N LEU A 37 -15.46 -12.90 -2.27
CA LEU A 37 -15.11 -11.49 -2.39
C LEU A 37 -16.24 -10.62 -2.95
N SER A 38 -17.27 -11.18 -3.57
CA SER A 38 -18.43 -10.39 -4.02
C SER A 38 -19.17 -9.69 -2.88
N LYS A 39 -19.09 -10.24 -1.65
CA LYS A 39 -19.82 -9.74 -0.47
C LYS A 39 -19.06 -8.67 0.29
N HIS A 40 -17.76 -8.81 0.43
CA HIS A 40 -16.92 -7.96 1.30
C HIS A 40 -15.86 -7.17 0.53
N GLY A 41 -15.65 -7.51 -0.75
CA GLY A 41 -14.56 -6.97 -1.53
C GLY A 41 -13.24 -7.65 -1.24
N GLY A 42 -12.16 -7.17 -1.89
CA GLY A 42 -10.81 -7.68 -1.73
C GLY A 42 -9.99 -7.59 -3.02
N HIS A 43 -8.82 -8.22 -3.02
CA HIS A 43 -7.90 -8.22 -4.16
C HIS A 43 -8.25 -9.39 -5.12
N LEU A 44 -9.33 -9.22 -5.90
CA LEU A 44 -9.89 -10.30 -6.73
C LEU A 44 -8.98 -10.66 -7.91
N GLY A 45 -8.64 -9.68 -8.76
CA GLY A 45 -7.87 -9.92 -9.99
C GLY A 45 -6.51 -10.57 -9.75
N PRO A 46 -5.68 -10.08 -8.81
CA PRO A 46 -4.40 -10.68 -8.47
C PRO A 46 -4.52 -12.14 -8.01
N ASN A 47 -5.49 -12.47 -7.16
CA ASN A 47 -5.69 -13.83 -6.65
C ASN A 47 -6.18 -14.80 -7.72
N LEU A 48 -7.07 -14.38 -8.61
CA LEU A 48 -7.49 -15.20 -9.76
C LEU A 48 -6.33 -15.52 -10.70
N GLY A 49 -5.35 -14.63 -10.82
CA GLY A 49 -4.16 -14.80 -11.64
C GLY A 49 -3.18 -15.85 -11.12
N VAL A 50 -3.15 -16.11 -9.82
CA VAL A 50 -2.13 -16.98 -9.19
C VAL A 50 -2.71 -18.31 -8.65
N VAL A 51 -3.89 -18.72 -9.08
CA VAL A 51 -4.53 -19.96 -8.58
C VAL A 51 -3.66 -21.17 -8.87
N GLU A 52 -3.29 -21.40 -10.13
CA GLU A 52 -2.46 -22.54 -10.51
C GLU A 52 -1.05 -22.44 -9.92
N LEU A 53 -0.47 -21.25 -9.88
CA LEU A 53 0.83 -21.04 -9.25
C LEU A 53 0.79 -21.43 -7.76
N SER A 54 -0.23 -21.01 -7.02
CA SER A 54 -0.39 -21.37 -5.61
C SER A 54 -0.58 -22.87 -5.40
N ILE A 55 -1.38 -23.52 -6.26
CA ILE A 55 -1.56 -24.98 -6.25
C ILE A 55 -0.22 -25.68 -6.50
N ALA A 56 0.53 -25.28 -7.52
CA ALA A 56 1.81 -25.85 -7.86
C ALA A 56 2.86 -25.67 -6.75
N LEU A 57 2.89 -24.49 -6.10
CA LEU A 57 3.73 -24.22 -4.94
C LEU A 57 3.44 -25.20 -3.80
N HIS A 58 2.19 -25.33 -3.40
CA HIS A 58 1.80 -26.26 -2.33
C HIS A 58 1.90 -27.74 -2.73
N ARG A 59 1.94 -28.05 -4.03
CA ARG A 59 2.24 -29.38 -4.53
C ARG A 59 3.71 -29.77 -4.38
N CYS A 60 4.63 -28.81 -4.63
CA CYS A 60 6.08 -29.06 -4.68
C CYS A 60 6.79 -28.82 -3.34
N PHE A 61 6.29 -27.90 -2.52
CA PHE A 61 6.91 -27.46 -1.26
C PHE A 61 6.05 -27.78 -0.05
N SER A 62 6.66 -27.75 1.13
CA SER A 62 6.05 -28.14 2.42
C SER A 62 6.09 -26.97 3.41
N THR A 63 5.11 -26.04 3.34
CA THR A 63 4.97 -25.03 4.38
C THR A 63 4.34 -25.64 5.65
N PRO A 64 4.75 -25.23 6.87
CA PRO A 64 5.62 -24.09 7.22
C PRO A 64 7.13 -24.40 7.20
N HIS A 65 7.58 -25.65 6.89
CA HIS A 65 9.00 -25.97 6.80
C HIS A 65 9.66 -25.13 5.69
N ASP A 66 9.23 -25.28 4.43
CA ASP A 66 9.64 -24.40 3.33
C ASP A 66 9.03 -23.00 3.51
N LYS A 67 9.78 -21.95 3.15
CA LYS A 67 9.41 -20.56 3.41
C LYS A 67 8.94 -19.86 2.15
N PHE A 68 7.67 -19.44 2.13
CA PHE A 68 7.12 -18.58 1.08
C PHE A 68 7.14 -17.12 1.54
N VAL A 69 7.76 -16.26 0.73
CA VAL A 69 7.78 -14.81 0.94
C VAL A 69 7.10 -14.15 -0.25
N TRP A 70 5.88 -13.66 -0.02
CA TRP A 70 5.06 -13.03 -1.05
C TRP A 70 5.28 -11.52 -1.05
N ASP A 71 5.66 -10.95 -2.18
CA ASP A 71 5.76 -9.50 -2.32
C ASP A 71 4.37 -8.86 -2.29
N VAL A 72 4.19 -7.74 -1.59
CA VAL A 72 2.89 -7.14 -1.28
C VAL A 72 1.96 -8.10 -0.52
N SER A 73 1.95 -9.37 -0.87
CA SER A 73 1.14 -10.46 -0.31
C SER A 73 -0.40 -10.33 -0.47
N HIS A 74 -0.87 -9.37 -1.24
CA HIS A 74 -2.31 -9.22 -1.55
C HIS A 74 -2.88 -10.36 -2.41
N GLN A 75 -2.02 -11.17 -3.03
CA GLN A 75 -2.34 -12.36 -3.82
C GLN A 75 -2.30 -13.66 -3.02
N THR A 76 -2.32 -13.60 -1.68
CA THR A 76 -2.19 -14.80 -0.80
C THR A 76 -3.52 -15.44 -0.41
N TYR A 77 -4.65 -15.05 -0.99
CA TYR A 77 -5.95 -15.62 -0.60
C TYR A 77 -6.05 -17.11 -0.89
N VAL A 78 -5.48 -17.57 -2.02
CA VAL A 78 -5.38 -18.99 -2.33
C VAL A 78 -4.52 -19.74 -1.32
N HIS A 79 -3.38 -19.15 -0.94
CA HIS A 79 -2.52 -19.66 0.14
C HIS A 79 -3.28 -19.77 1.47
N LYS A 80 -4.10 -18.78 1.83
CA LYS A 80 -4.95 -18.83 3.03
C LYS A 80 -5.97 -19.96 2.98
N LEU A 81 -6.63 -20.18 1.83
CA LEU A 81 -7.57 -21.29 1.63
C LEU A 81 -6.93 -22.67 1.87
N PHE A 82 -5.64 -22.84 1.52
CA PHE A 82 -4.92 -24.10 1.63
C PHE A 82 -4.23 -24.33 2.98
N THR A 83 -4.16 -23.30 3.82
CA THR A 83 -3.43 -23.31 5.09
C THR A 83 -4.35 -23.14 6.31
N GLY A 84 -5.48 -23.86 6.32
CA GLY A 84 -6.38 -23.97 7.47
C GLY A 84 -7.29 -22.78 7.71
N ARG A 85 -7.37 -21.81 6.80
CA ARG A 85 -8.18 -20.59 6.97
C ARG A 85 -9.45 -20.56 6.10
N LYS A 86 -9.74 -21.64 5.39
CA LYS A 86 -10.88 -21.79 4.47
C LYS A 86 -12.22 -21.43 5.12
N GLU A 87 -12.51 -21.97 6.30
CA GLU A 87 -13.77 -21.74 7.01
C GLU A 87 -14.00 -20.27 7.41
N ARG A 88 -12.91 -19.52 7.57
CA ARG A 88 -12.94 -18.10 7.90
C ARG A 88 -12.79 -17.19 6.69
N PHE A 89 -12.69 -17.73 5.48
CA PHE A 89 -12.38 -16.94 4.28
C PHE A 89 -13.42 -15.83 4.00
N ASN A 90 -14.68 -16.08 4.35
CA ASN A 90 -15.76 -15.11 4.22
C ASN A 90 -15.66 -13.90 5.19
N THR A 91 -14.68 -13.90 6.10
CA THR A 91 -14.41 -12.79 7.02
C THR A 91 -13.20 -11.95 6.59
N ILE A 92 -12.65 -12.19 5.41
CA ILE A 92 -11.44 -11.49 4.95
C ILE A 92 -11.69 -9.97 4.88
N ARG A 93 -10.76 -9.18 5.45
CA ARG A 93 -10.80 -7.70 5.52
C ARG A 93 -11.99 -7.13 6.30
N THR A 94 -12.62 -7.93 7.16
CA THR A 94 -13.67 -7.48 8.07
C THR A 94 -13.15 -7.39 9.50
N THR A 95 -13.86 -6.68 10.37
CA THR A 95 -13.53 -6.56 11.79
C THR A 95 -13.38 -7.94 12.43
N ASP A 96 -12.27 -8.17 13.14
CA ASP A 96 -11.88 -9.44 13.77
C ASP A 96 -11.79 -10.64 12.78
N GLY A 97 -11.79 -10.37 11.48
CA GLY A 97 -11.69 -11.36 10.41
C GLY A 97 -10.26 -11.65 9.99
N LEU A 98 -10.11 -12.33 8.82
CA LEU A 98 -8.81 -12.58 8.22
C LEU A 98 -8.23 -11.29 7.61
N ASN A 99 -6.91 -11.12 7.76
CA ASN A 99 -6.19 -10.02 7.14
C ASN A 99 -6.16 -10.18 5.61
N GLY A 100 -6.19 -9.06 4.87
CA GLY A 100 -6.08 -9.01 3.42
C GLY A 100 -4.66 -9.28 2.87
N PHE A 101 -3.67 -9.43 3.75
CA PHE A 101 -2.27 -9.68 3.46
C PHE A 101 -1.75 -10.85 4.30
N ALA A 102 -0.56 -11.38 3.98
CA ALA A 102 0.10 -12.36 4.82
C ALA A 102 0.49 -11.73 6.16
N LEU A 103 0.26 -12.46 7.24
CA LEU A 103 0.53 -11.96 8.59
C LEU A 103 1.02 -13.11 9.49
N ARG A 104 2.25 -12.99 9.99
CA ARG A 104 2.89 -14.02 10.83
C ARG A 104 2.10 -14.40 12.09
N SER A 105 1.38 -13.44 12.66
CA SER A 105 0.51 -13.69 13.82
C SER A 105 -0.81 -14.41 13.46
N GLU A 106 -1.17 -14.47 12.17
CA GLU A 106 -2.39 -15.15 11.71
C GLU A 106 -2.16 -16.64 11.41
N SER A 107 -0.97 -17.01 10.92
CA SER A 107 -0.63 -18.37 10.56
C SER A 107 0.88 -18.63 10.55
N GLU A 108 1.30 -19.83 11.00
CA GLU A 108 2.70 -20.29 10.90
C GLU A 108 3.17 -20.47 9.45
N HIS A 109 2.23 -20.61 8.50
CA HIS A 109 2.51 -20.69 7.07
C HIS A 109 2.86 -19.33 6.46
N ASP A 110 2.58 -18.22 7.12
CA ASP A 110 2.92 -16.87 6.69
C ASP A 110 4.33 -16.51 7.19
N SER A 111 5.37 -16.94 6.46
CA SER A 111 6.77 -16.81 6.87
C SER A 111 7.22 -15.36 7.07
N TYR A 112 6.66 -14.42 6.29
CA TYR A 112 6.94 -12.99 6.36
C TYR A 112 5.69 -12.18 6.01
N GLY A 113 5.36 -11.18 6.83
CA GLY A 113 4.27 -10.24 6.58
C GLY A 113 4.77 -9.08 5.71
N ALA A 114 4.08 -8.83 4.62
CA ALA A 114 4.37 -7.70 3.73
C ALA A 114 3.07 -7.15 3.16
N ALA A 115 3.07 -5.87 2.82
CA ALA A 115 2.01 -5.25 2.03
C ALA A 115 2.52 -4.06 1.20
N HIS A 116 3.78 -3.66 1.43
CA HIS A 116 4.51 -2.73 0.58
C HIS A 116 5.36 -3.52 -0.43
N ALA A 117 5.35 -3.08 -1.68
CA ALA A 117 6.07 -3.75 -2.75
C ALA A 117 7.60 -3.65 -2.62
N GLY A 118 8.32 -4.61 -3.22
CA GLY A 118 9.77 -4.61 -3.34
C GLY A 118 10.50 -5.26 -2.17
N THR A 119 9.82 -5.64 -1.07
CA THR A 119 10.49 -6.13 0.15
C THR A 119 10.76 -7.63 0.15
N ALA A 120 10.04 -8.41 -0.65
CA ALA A 120 10.07 -9.88 -0.58
C ALA A 120 11.44 -10.48 -0.92
N LEU A 121 12.13 -9.95 -1.94
CA LEU A 121 13.45 -10.47 -2.34
C LEU A 121 14.48 -10.30 -1.21
N SER A 122 14.55 -9.11 -0.59
CA SER A 122 15.46 -8.86 0.54
C SER A 122 15.11 -9.71 1.76
N ALA A 123 13.81 -9.83 2.10
CA ALA A 123 13.38 -10.64 3.23
C ALA A 123 13.67 -12.14 3.01
N ALA A 124 13.39 -12.65 1.82
CA ALA A 124 13.68 -14.03 1.45
C ALA A 124 15.19 -14.30 1.43
N LEU A 125 16.00 -13.35 0.95
CA LEU A 125 17.46 -13.45 1.02
C LEU A 125 17.95 -13.56 2.48
N GLY A 126 17.42 -12.72 3.38
CA GLY A 126 17.73 -12.81 4.81
C GLY A 126 17.40 -14.18 5.41
N ILE A 127 16.23 -14.76 5.05
CA ILE A 127 15.84 -16.11 5.47
C ILE A 127 16.79 -17.17 4.88
N ALA A 128 17.17 -17.07 3.60
CA ALA A 128 18.08 -18.01 2.96
C ALA A 128 19.47 -17.98 3.57
N VAL A 129 20.00 -16.80 3.87
CA VAL A 129 21.29 -16.63 4.57
C VAL A 129 21.22 -17.22 5.98
N ALA A 130 20.14 -16.99 6.71
CA ALA A 130 19.95 -17.57 8.05
C ALA A 130 19.92 -19.10 8.00
N ARG A 131 19.19 -19.70 7.03
CA ARG A 131 19.22 -21.14 6.75
C ARG A 131 20.65 -21.64 6.51
N ASP A 132 21.39 -20.98 5.63
CA ASP A 132 22.76 -21.38 5.28
C ASP A 132 23.70 -21.33 6.51
N GLN A 133 23.54 -20.32 7.38
CA GLN A 133 24.30 -20.18 8.63
C GLN A 133 23.91 -21.24 9.70
N GLN A 134 22.65 -21.60 9.76
CA GLN A 134 22.13 -22.61 10.69
C GLN A 134 22.36 -24.05 10.20
N GLY A 135 22.68 -24.22 8.90
CA GLY A 135 22.87 -25.53 8.29
C GLY A 135 21.56 -26.32 8.15
N THR A 136 20.42 -25.64 8.07
CA THR A 136 19.12 -26.25 7.83
C THR A 136 18.83 -26.40 6.33
N ASP A 137 17.73 -27.04 5.92
CA ASP A 137 17.53 -27.51 4.54
C ASP A 137 16.24 -26.97 3.86
N GLU A 138 15.49 -26.08 4.55
CA GLU A 138 14.26 -25.51 3.99
C GLU A 138 14.50 -24.75 2.68
N ASN A 139 13.57 -24.93 1.74
CA ASN A 139 13.57 -24.10 0.55
C ASN A 139 13.00 -22.72 0.86
N VAL A 140 13.65 -21.69 0.32
CA VAL A 140 13.17 -20.29 0.43
C VAL A 140 12.74 -19.82 -0.94
N VAL A 141 11.45 -19.48 -1.05
CA VAL A 141 10.79 -19.09 -2.29
C VAL A 141 10.24 -17.67 -2.15
N ALA A 142 10.80 -16.72 -2.91
CA ALA A 142 10.29 -15.37 -3.04
C ALA A 142 9.35 -15.28 -4.24
N ILE A 143 8.11 -14.83 -4.03
CA ILE A 143 7.12 -14.62 -5.08
C ILE A 143 6.91 -13.11 -5.23
N PHE A 144 7.31 -12.55 -6.37
CA PHE A 144 7.28 -11.10 -6.61
C PHE A 144 6.72 -10.78 -7.99
N GLY A 145 6.03 -9.65 -8.10
CA GLY A 145 5.44 -9.19 -9.36
C GLY A 145 6.46 -8.47 -10.25
N ASP A 146 6.16 -8.40 -11.54
CA ASP A 146 6.88 -7.62 -12.54
C ASP A 146 6.97 -6.12 -12.17
N ALA A 147 5.89 -5.55 -11.63
CA ALA A 147 5.89 -4.19 -11.11
C ALA A 147 6.85 -3.97 -9.92
N ALA A 148 7.09 -4.99 -9.10
CA ALA A 148 8.03 -4.89 -7.98
C ALA A 148 9.48 -4.66 -8.45
N LEU A 149 9.82 -5.03 -9.68
CA LEU A 149 11.13 -4.74 -10.28
C LEU A 149 11.34 -3.25 -10.61
N THR A 150 10.31 -2.41 -10.55
CA THR A 150 10.50 -0.95 -10.66
C THR A 150 10.96 -0.31 -9.36
N ASN A 151 10.98 -1.07 -8.25
CA ASN A 151 11.39 -0.61 -6.93
C ASN A 151 12.90 -0.81 -6.70
N GLY A 152 13.57 0.21 -6.15
CA GLY A 152 15.01 0.19 -5.89
C GLY A 152 15.45 -0.97 -4.99
N ILE A 153 14.71 -1.24 -3.90
CA ILE A 153 15.01 -2.33 -2.94
C ILE A 153 15.06 -3.70 -3.63
N SER A 154 14.22 -3.92 -4.66
CA SER A 154 14.28 -5.16 -5.44
C SER A 154 15.61 -5.34 -6.17
N PHE A 155 16.17 -4.26 -6.74
CA PHE A 155 17.48 -4.28 -7.38
C PHE A 155 18.61 -4.45 -6.37
N GLU A 156 18.52 -3.82 -5.20
CA GLU A 156 19.46 -4.02 -4.10
C GLU A 156 19.51 -5.50 -3.68
N ALA A 157 18.35 -6.14 -3.58
CA ALA A 157 18.25 -7.57 -3.29
C ALA A 157 18.88 -8.41 -4.40
N LEU A 158 18.52 -8.18 -5.67
CA LEU A 158 19.08 -8.92 -6.80
C LEU A 158 20.61 -8.81 -6.86
N ASN A 159 21.16 -7.62 -6.61
CA ASN A 159 22.60 -7.40 -6.55
C ASN A 159 23.30 -8.23 -5.46
N ASN A 160 22.58 -8.64 -4.41
CA ASN A 160 23.16 -9.36 -3.28
C ASN A 160 22.88 -10.87 -3.32
N ILE A 161 21.79 -11.35 -3.95
CA ILE A 161 21.39 -12.76 -3.92
C ILE A 161 22.49 -13.67 -4.47
N GLY A 162 23.07 -13.34 -5.63
CA GLY A 162 24.07 -14.19 -6.31
C GLY A 162 25.34 -14.45 -5.50
N HIS A 163 25.65 -13.60 -4.52
CA HIS A 163 26.86 -13.70 -3.69
C HIS A 163 26.61 -14.16 -2.26
N SER A 164 25.39 -14.00 -1.74
CA SER A 164 25.11 -14.13 -0.31
C SER A 164 24.56 -15.48 0.10
N THR A 165 24.00 -16.26 -0.83
CA THR A 165 23.40 -17.58 -0.55
C THR A 165 23.68 -18.58 -1.66
N LYS A 166 23.70 -19.86 -1.29
CA LYS A 166 23.93 -20.95 -2.24
C LYS A 166 22.65 -21.39 -2.95
N LYS A 167 21.49 -21.22 -2.32
CA LYS A 167 20.21 -21.69 -2.84
C LYS A 167 19.11 -20.69 -2.54
N PHE A 168 18.48 -20.20 -3.61
CA PHE A 168 17.37 -19.23 -3.54
C PHE A 168 16.44 -19.43 -4.75
N ILE A 169 15.15 -19.40 -4.54
CA ILE A 169 14.16 -19.53 -5.61
C ILE A 169 13.37 -18.23 -5.68
N GLY A 170 13.54 -17.46 -6.74
CA GLY A 170 12.73 -16.33 -7.09
C GLY A 170 11.66 -16.72 -8.11
N ILE A 171 10.40 -16.33 -7.90
CA ILE A 171 9.31 -16.49 -8.85
C ILE A 171 8.85 -15.11 -9.28
N LEU A 172 9.24 -14.70 -10.48
CA LEU A 172 8.75 -13.50 -11.13
C LEU A 172 7.38 -13.81 -11.73
N ASN A 173 6.32 -13.34 -11.07
CA ASN A 173 4.94 -13.44 -11.53
C ASN A 173 4.63 -12.25 -12.44
N ASP A 174 4.74 -12.44 -13.75
CA ASP A 174 4.55 -11.41 -14.75
C ASP A 174 3.13 -11.47 -15.33
N ASN A 175 2.38 -10.40 -15.16
CA ASN A 175 1.04 -10.23 -15.71
C ASN A 175 0.84 -8.86 -16.39
N GLU A 176 1.92 -8.11 -16.60
CA GLU A 176 1.98 -6.78 -17.23
C GLU A 176 1.26 -5.66 -16.46
N TRP A 177 0.77 -5.93 -15.23
CA TRP A 177 -0.04 -5.01 -14.45
C TRP A 177 0.42 -4.91 -13.00
N SER A 178 0.49 -3.66 -12.52
CA SER A 178 0.43 -3.31 -11.09
C SER A 178 -1.03 -2.99 -10.70
N ILE A 179 -1.28 -1.89 -10.02
CA ILE A 179 -2.63 -1.27 -9.96
C ILE A 179 -2.98 -0.72 -11.35
N ALA A 180 -2.04 -0.03 -12.00
CA ALA A 180 -2.09 0.42 -13.39
C ALA A 180 -1.22 -0.48 -14.29
N LYS A 181 -1.20 -0.20 -15.60
CA LYS A 181 -0.29 -0.87 -16.53
C LYS A 181 1.15 -0.47 -16.20
N ASN A 182 2.07 -1.45 -16.24
CA ASN A 182 3.47 -1.20 -15.90
C ASN A 182 4.14 -0.23 -16.87
N VAL A 183 5.02 0.62 -16.33
CA VAL A 183 5.74 1.67 -17.05
C VAL A 183 7.25 1.44 -17.01
N GLY A 184 7.97 2.13 -17.90
CA GLY A 184 9.42 2.21 -17.91
C GLY A 184 10.15 1.10 -18.67
N ALA A 185 11.48 1.15 -18.65
CA ALA A 185 12.35 0.29 -19.46
C ALA A 185 12.30 -1.18 -19.02
N ILE A 186 12.08 -1.46 -17.73
CA ILE A 186 11.98 -2.83 -17.20
C ILE A 186 10.74 -3.54 -17.78
N ALA A 187 9.58 -2.87 -17.83
CA ALA A 187 8.39 -3.44 -18.45
C ALA A 187 8.63 -3.76 -19.93
N GLN A 188 9.31 -2.86 -20.65
CA GLN A 188 9.69 -3.10 -22.05
C GLN A 188 10.67 -4.26 -22.21
N TYR A 189 11.63 -4.40 -21.30
CA TYR A 189 12.58 -5.50 -21.27
C TYR A 189 11.89 -6.86 -21.06
N LEU A 190 11.00 -6.96 -20.07
CA LEU A 190 10.22 -8.17 -19.82
C LEU A 190 9.36 -8.54 -21.04
N ASN A 191 8.68 -7.57 -21.64
CA ASN A 191 7.91 -7.80 -22.89
C ASN A 191 8.77 -8.33 -24.05
N LYS A 192 10.03 -7.88 -24.18
CA LYS A 192 10.96 -8.44 -25.18
C LYS A 192 11.31 -9.91 -24.87
N LEU A 193 11.47 -10.27 -23.61
CA LEU A 193 11.72 -11.68 -23.23
C LEU A 193 10.55 -12.58 -23.61
N ILE A 194 9.31 -12.13 -23.40
CA ILE A 194 8.08 -12.87 -23.72
C ILE A 194 7.91 -13.05 -25.24
N THR A 195 8.26 -12.05 -26.04
CA THR A 195 8.10 -12.08 -27.50
C THR A 195 9.22 -12.76 -28.25
N ASN A 196 10.27 -13.23 -27.55
CA ASN A 196 11.42 -13.89 -28.16
C ASN A 196 10.99 -15.23 -28.83
N PRO A 197 11.36 -15.50 -30.11
CA PRO A 197 11.05 -16.77 -30.81
C PRO A 197 11.49 -18.03 -30.06
N SER A 198 12.52 -17.96 -29.25
CA SER A 198 13.02 -19.08 -28.41
C SER A 198 11.99 -19.55 -27.39
N TYR A 199 11.14 -18.64 -26.86
CA TYR A 199 10.01 -18.99 -25.98
C TYR A 199 9.01 -19.92 -26.63
N ASN A 200 8.63 -19.64 -27.87
CA ASN A 200 7.71 -20.48 -28.64
C ASN A 200 8.27 -21.87 -28.94
N ARG A 201 9.60 -22.04 -29.04
CA ARG A 201 10.25 -23.34 -29.15
C ARG A 201 10.17 -24.10 -27.83
N LEU A 202 10.55 -23.48 -26.73
CA LEU A 202 10.52 -24.07 -25.39
C LEU A 202 9.13 -24.60 -25.03
N GLN A 203 8.09 -23.83 -25.29
CA GLN A 203 6.71 -24.22 -25.09
C GLN A 203 6.32 -25.42 -25.98
N LYS A 204 6.71 -25.43 -27.25
CA LYS A 204 6.44 -26.53 -28.18
C LYS A 204 7.18 -27.81 -27.81
N ASP A 205 8.45 -27.69 -27.40
CA ASP A 205 9.26 -28.88 -27.05
C ASP A 205 8.79 -29.49 -25.72
N PHE A 206 8.40 -28.64 -24.76
CA PHE A 206 7.75 -29.11 -23.53
C PHE A 206 6.41 -29.77 -23.80
N GLN A 207 5.55 -29.20 -24.65
CA GLN A 207 4.28 -29.84 -25.07
C GLN A 207 4.50 -31.17 -25.78
N ARG A 208 5.54 -31.29 -26.60
CA ARG A 208 5.92 -32.58 -27.25
C ARG A 208 6.37 -33.62 -26.24
N LEU A 209 7.15 -33.18 -25.22
CA LEU A 209 7.58 -34.07 -24.14
C LEU A 209 6.38 -34.60 -23.35
N MET A 210 5.48 -33.69 -22.94
CA MET A 210 4.27 -34.02 -22.18
C MET A 210 3.36 -35.02 -22.91
N LYS A 211 3.25 -34.90 -24.24
CA LYS A 211 2.47 -35.85 -25.05
C LYS A 211 3.08 -37.26 -25.10
N LYS A 212 4.37 -37.40 -24.82
CA LYS A 212 5.09 -38.71 -24.85
C LYS A 212 5.11 -39.42 -23.49
N ILE A 213 4.65 -38.77 -22.39
CA ILE A 213 4.65 -39.37 -21.05
C ILE A 213 3.29 -40.00 -20.76
N PRO A 214 3.22 -41.30 -20.42
CA PRO A 214 1.98 -41.98 -20.04
C PRO A 214 1.37 -41.35 -18.78
N LYS A 215 0.04 -41.16 -18.77
CA LYS A 215 -0.73 -40.44 -17.71
C LYS A 215 -0.57 -40.98 -16.28
N GLY A 216 -0.06 -42.17 -16.05
CA GLY A 216 0.05 -42.82 -14.73
C GLY A 216 1.34 -42.56 -13.96
N ASP A 217 2.44 -42.11 -14.64
CA ASP A 217 3.80 -42.02 -14.06
C ASP A 217 4.36 -40.59 -14.03
N LEU A 218 3.47 -39.62 -14.15
CA LEU A 218 3.81 -38.25 -14.51
C LEU A 218 4.68 -37.53 -13.44
N ALA A 219 4.43 -37.81 -12.17
CA ALA A 219 5.09 -37.07 -11.08
C ALA A 219 6.56 -37.47 -10.86
N LEU A 220 6.91 -38.74 -11.00
CA LEU A 220 8.26 -39.27 -10.75
C LEU A 220 9.16 -39.22 -11.99
N LYS A 221 8.59 -39.39 -13.20
CA LYS A 221 9.37 -39.36 -14.46
C LYS A 221 9.50 -37.97 -15.08
N LEU A 222 8.68 -36.99 -14.64
CA LEU A 222 8.79 -35.59 -15.05
C LEU A 222 10.08 -34.94 -14.52
N GLY A 223 10.49 -35.23 -13.29
CA GLY A 223 11.68 -34.63 -12.69
C GLY A 223 12.93 -34.85 -13.58
N HIS A 224 13.24 -36.09 -13.95
CA HIS A 224 14.45 -36.39 -14.72
C HIS A 224 14.36 -36.05 -16.22
N LYS A 225 13.21 -36.27 -16.88
CA LYS A 225 13.07 -35.97 -18.32
C LYS A 225 12.79 -34.50 -18.64
N ALA A 226 12.08 -33.80 -17.75
CA ALA A 226 11.94 -32.36 -17.86
C ALA A 226 13.29 -31.65 -17.62
N GLU A 227 14.12 -32.19 -16.75
CA GLU A 227 15.48 -31.74 -16.51
C GLU A 227 16.37 -31.88 -17.76
N GLU A 228 16.30 -33.00 -18.51
CA GLU A 228 17.05 -33.18 -19.74
C GLU A 228 16.60 -32.22 -20.87
N VAL A 229 15.30 -31.97 -21.00
CA VAL A 229 14.77 -31.02 -22.01
C VAL A 229 15.07 -29.60 -21.62
N LEU A 230 14.89 -29.24 -20.35
CA LEU A 230 15.24 -27.91 -19.86
C LEU A 230 16.74 -27.65 -19.95
N LYS A 231 17.60 -28.61 -19.58
CA LYS A 231 19.06 -28.51 -19.76
C LYS A 231 19.46 -28.43 -21.22
N GLY A 232 18.87 -29.24 -22.10
CA GLY A 232 19.14 -29.21 -23.54
C GLY A 232 18.71 -27.90 -24.20
N THR A 233 17.60 -27.32 -23.76
CA THR A 233 17.08 -26.06 -24.32
C THR A 233 17.83 -24.85 -23.80
N VAL A 234 18.23 -24.85 -22.53
CA VAL A 234 19.08 -23.78 -21.95
C VAL A 234 20.48 -23.81 -22.58
N SER A 235 21.08 -25.01 -22.79
CA SER A 235 22.36 -25.14 -23.50
C SER A 235 22.30 -24.64 -24.94
N ASN A 236 21.19 -24.88 -25.65
CA ASN A 236 21.02 -24.41 -27.02
C ASN A 236 20.77 -22.90 -27.10
N LEU A 237 20.11 -22.29 -26.11
CA LEU A 237 19.97 -20.83 -26.01
C LEU A 237 21.33 -20.16 -25.81
N VAL A 238 22.17 -20.68 -24.93
CA VAL A 238 23.53 -20.18 -24.69
C VAL A 238 24.44 -20.40 -25.91
N LEU A 239 24.28 -21.51 -26.64
CA LEU A 239 25.08 -21.80 -27.83
C LEU A 239 24.65 -21.00 -29.08
N GLU A 240 23.36 -20.73 -29.26
CA GLU A 240 22.87 -19.85 -30.36
C GLU A 240 23.29 -18.38 -30.15
N GLU A 241 23.36 -17.89 -28.92
CA GLU A 241 23.92 -16.57 -28.62
C GLU A 241 25.42 -16.47 -28.88
N SER A 242 26.16 -17.54 -28.62
CA SER A 242 27.60 -17.60 -28.93
C SER A 242 27.88 -17.68 -30.44
N ALA A 243 26.96 -18.21 -31.23
CA ALA A 243 27.11 -18.33 -32.70
C ALA A 243 26.76 -17.04 -33.47
N ASN A 244 25.93 -16.17 -32.90
CA ASN A 244 25.53 -14.89 -33.51
C ASN A 244 26.50 -13.72 -33.22
N LYS A 245 27.65 -13.95 -32.63
CA LYS A 245 28.71 -12.93 -32.40
C LYS A 245 29.44 -12.47 -33.68
N GLY A 246 28.90 -12.73 -34.86
CA GLY A 246 29.51 -12.47 -36.17
C GLY A 246 28.94 -11.31 -36.97
N ASP A 247 28.18 -10.38 -36.41
CA ASP A 247 27.72 -9.19 -37.16
C ASP A 247 28.38 -7.91 -36.66
N VAL A 248 29.37 -7.50 -37.44
CA VAL A 248 30.11 -6.24 -37.29
C VAL A 248 29.34 -5.16 -38.02
N ASP A 249 28.41 -4.49 -37.39
CA ASP A 249 27.99 -3.17 -37.77
C ASP A 249 27.63 -2.34 -36.53
N GLY A 250 28.41 -1.32 -36.32
CA GLY A 250 28.61 -0.45 -35.14
C GLY A 250 27.41 0.29 -34.55
N ARG A 251 26.28 -0.39 -34.39
CA ARG A 251 25.18 0.08 -33.55
C ARG A 251 24.85 -1.01 -32.55
N GLY A 252 25.38 -0.86 -31.33
CA GLY A 252 25.32 -1.79 -30.21
C GLY A 252 23.97 -2.48 -30.04
N GLY A 253 23.81 -3.63 -30.67
CA GLY A 253 22.89 -4.63 -30.21
C GLY A 253 23.46 -5.14 -28.88
N PHE A 254 22.81 -4.83 -27.76
CA PHE A 254 23.04 -5.54 -26.52
C PHE A 254 22.78 -7.01 -26.84
N GLY A 255 23.84 -7.83 -26.89
CA GLY A 255 23.72 -9.28 -26.81
C GLY A 255 22.85 -9.54 -25.58
N SER A 256 21.80 -10.37 -25.73
CA SER A 256 20.78 -10.57 -24.72
C SER A 256 21.29 -11.40 -23.55
N SER A 257 22.33 -10.93 -22.83
CA SER A 257 22.58 -11.46 -21.49
C SER A 257 21.42 -11.02 -20.61
N LEU A 258 20.73 -12.02 -20.03
CA LEU A 258 19.60 -11.77 -19.18
C LEU A 258 20.11 -11.05 -17.93
N ILE A 259 19.52 -9.92 -17.57
CA ILE A 259 19.91 -9.13 -16.40
C ILE A 259 20.09 -9.99 -15.13
N PHE A 260 19.27 -11.02 -14.97
CA PHE A 260 19.34 -11.93 -13.84
C PHE A 260 20.62 -12.78 -13.86
N GLU A 261 21.07 -13.24 -15.04
CA GLU A 261 22.28 -14.05 -15.19
C GLU A 261 23.54 -13.22 -14.94
N GLU A 262 23.56 -11.98 -15.40
CA GLU A 262 24.63 -11.02 -15.09
C GLU A 262 24.73 -10.71 -13.59
N MET A 263 23.62 -10.81 -12.86
CA MET A 263 23.58 -10.67 -11.39
C MET A 263 23.86 -12.00 -10.66
N GLY A 264 24.24 -13.08 -11.37
CA GLY A 264 24.58 -14.37 -10.77
C GLY A 264 23.38 -15.25 -10.41
N LEU A 265 22.19 -14.95 -10.94
CA LEU A 265 20.99 -15.76 -10.76
C LEU A 265 20.67 -16.52 -12.06
N ARG A 266 20.53 -17.83 -11.98
CA ARG A 266 20.05 -18.61 -13.11
C ARG A 266 18.64 -18.16 -13.50
N TYR A 267 18.36 -18.05 -14.79
CA TYR A 267 17.02 -17.69 -15.29
C TYR A 267 16.38 -18.87 -15.99
N LEU A 268 15.06 -19.08 -15.71
CA LEU A 268 14.23 -20.05 -16.39
C LEU A 268 12.87 -19.45 -16.73
N GLY A 269 12.54 -19.37 -17.97
CA GLY A 269 11.23 -18.86 -18.44
C GLY A 269 11.30 -18.18 -19.79
N PRO A 270 10.18 -17.53 -20.23
CA PRO A 270 8.89 -17.47 -19.56
C PRO A 270 8.13 -18.80 -19.55
N ILE A 271 7.39 -19.07 -18.46
CA ILE A 271 6.62 -20.29 -18.23
C ILE A 271 5.13 -19.93 -18.20
N ASP A 272 4.27 -20.71 -18.85
CA ASP A 272 2.82 -20.52 -18.74
C ASP A 272 2.33 -20.83 -17.32
N GLY A 273 1.97 -19.78 -16.58
CA GLY A 273 1.52 -19.83 -15.19
C GLY A 273 0.14 -20.45 -14.97
N HIS A 274 -0.57 -20.82 -16.04
CA HIS A 274 -1.86 -21.51 -16.00
C HIS A 274 -1.75 -22.98 -16.43
N ASN A 275 -0.54 -23.45 -16.74
CA ASN A 275 -0.25 -24.84 -17.09
C ASN A 275 0.33 -25.58 -15.88
N LEU A 276 -0.53 -26.20 -15.05
CA LEU A 276 -0.13 -26.93 -13.83
C LEU A 276 1.01 -27.95 -14.05
N PRO A 277 0.96 -28.84 -15.07
CA PRO A 277 2.08 -29.74 -15.33
C PRO A 277 3.42 -29.04 -15.56
N MET A 278 3.40 -27.94 -16.31
CA MET A 278 4.59 -27.14 -16.61
C MET A 278 5.13 -26.43 -15.38
N LEU A 279 4.24 -25.82 -14.58
CA LEU A 279 4.60 -25.18 -13.32
C LEU A 279 5.23 -26.17 -12.34
N ILE A 280 4.61 -27.32 -12.13
CA ILE A 280 5.12 -28.36 -11.22
C ILE A 280 6.51 -28.82 -11.68
N ALA A 281 6.71 -29.08 -12.98
CA ALA A 281 8.00 -29.49 -13.50
C ALA A 281 9.09 -28.41 -13.29
N ALA A 282 8.76 -27.14 -13.55
CA ALA A 282 9.68 -26.04 -13.36
C ALA A 282 10.03 -25.79 -11.88
N LEU A 283 9.05 -25.93 -10.98
CA LEU A 283 9.28 -25.79 -9.53
C LEU A 283 10.12 -26.94 -8.96
N GLU A 284 9.88 -28.18 -9.38
CA GLU A 284 10.73 -29.33 -9.00
C GLU A 284 12.16 -29.18 -9.51
N PHE A 285 12.34 -28.66 -10.75
CA PHE A 285 13.66 -28.33 -11.26
C PHE A 285 14.32 -27.23 -10.41
N ALA A 286 13.64 -26.12 -10.10
CA ALA A 286 14.18 -25.05 -9.26
C ALA A 286 14.55 -25.55 -7.85
N LYS A 287 13.73 -26.46 -7.29
CA LYS A 287 13.98 -27.11 -6.01
C LYS A 287 15.26 -27.96 -6.03
N SER A 288 15.60 -28.57 -7.17
CA SER A 288 16.81 -29.38 -7.34
C SER A 288 18.08 -28.54 -7.60
N CYS A 289 17.95 -27.24 -7.92
CA CYS A 289 19.10 -26.36 -8.18
C CYS A 289 19.89 -26.09 -6.90
N ASP A 290 21.22 -26.07 -7.04
CA ASP A 290 22.19 -25.77 -6.00
C ASP A 290 22.74 -24.33 -6.06
N GLN A 291 22.09 -23.48 -6.87
CA GLN A 291 22.42 -22.07 -7.05
C GLN A 291 21.13 -21.22 -7.10
N PRO A 292 21.21 -19.90 -6.86
CA PRO A 292 20.07 -19.02 -6.98
C PRO A 292 19.44 -19.06 -8.38
N ILE A 293 18.10 -19.14 -8.43
CA ILE A 293 17.34 -19.23 -9.69
C ILE A 293 16.11 -18.32 -9.66
N VAL A 294 15.82 -17.69 -10.81
CA VAL A 294 14.58 -16.95 -11.06
C VAL A 294 13.74 -17.71 -12.09
N LEU A 295 12.53 -18.08 -11.70
CA LEU A 295 11.49 -18.58 -12.59
C LEU A 295 10.62 -17.41 -13.06
N HIS A 296 10.58 -17.14 -14.35
CA HIS A 296 9.68 -16.15 -14.95
C HIS A 296 8.38 -16.83 -15.34
N VAL A 297 7.31 -16.53 -14.64
CA VAL A 297 5.98 -17.16 -14.76
C VAL A 297 4.99 -16.15 -15.30
N MET A 298 4.45 -16.43 -16.47
CA MET A 298 3.42 -15.61 -17.12
C MET A 298 2.04 -15.95 -16.60
N THR A 299 1.34 -14.98 -16.04
CA THR A 299 -0.03 -15.17 -15.55
C THR A 299 -0.98 -14.14 -16.16
N GLN A 300 -2.28 -14.41 -16.04
CA GLN A 300 -3.32 -13.50 -16.47
C GLN A 300 -4.11 -13.00 -15.26
N LYS A 301 -3.97 -11.72 -14.95
CA LYS A 301 -4.76 -11.07 -13.90
C LYS A 301 -6.26 -11.23 -14.18
N GLY A 302 -7.02 -11.74 -13.20
CA GLY A 302 -8.45 -11.98 -13.35
C GLY A 302 -8.82 -13.27 -14.08
N LYS A 303 -7.90 -14.20 -14.28
CA LYS A 303 -8.11 -15.47 -15.00
C LYS A 303 -9.36 -16.21 -14.56
N GLY A 304 -10.20 -16.59 -15.54
CA GLY A 304 -11.43 -17.35 -15.31
C GLY A 304 -12.65 -16.51 -14.89
N TYR A 305 -12.50 -15.16 -14.85
CA TYR A 305 -13.61 -14.24 -14.63
C TYR A 305 -13.54 -13.09 -15.65
N GLU A 306 -14.41 -13.14 -16.66
CA GLU A 306 -14.36 -12.24 -17.82
C GLU A 306 -14.37 -10.76 -17.45
N ALA A 307 -15.18 -10.37 -16.46
CA ALA A 307 -15.22 -8.99 -15.98
C ALA A 307 -13.87 -8.51 -15.43
N ALA A 308 -13.10 -9.41 -14.77
CA ALA A 308 -11.79 -9.07 -14.23
C ALA A 308 -10.69 -9.05 -15.31
N VAL A 309 -10.80 -9.92 -16.32
CA VAL A 309 -9.89 -9.93 -17.46
C VAL A 309 -10.03 -8.65 -18.29
N ASN A 310 -11.28 -8.21 -18.53
CA ASN A 310 -11.56 -7.02 -19.35
C ASN A 310 -11.29 -5.69 -18.61
N HIS A 311 -11.27 -5.71 -17.27
CA HIS A 311 -11.05 -4.52 -16.44
C HIS A 311 -10.09 -4.80 -15.28
N PRO A 312 -8.81 -5.14 -15.55
CA PRO A 312 -7.87 -5.61 -14.52
C PRO A 312 -7.54 -4.54 -13.48
N GLU A 313 -7.60 -3.25 -13.82
CA GLU A 313 -7.42 -2.15 -12.88
C GLU A 313 -8.61 -2.04 -11.91
N LYS A 314 -9.84 -2.04 -12.43
CA LYS A 314 -11.06 -1.88 -11.62
C LYS A 314 -11.26 -3.03 -10.63
N LEU A 315 -10.84 -4.24 -11.00
CA LEU A 315 -10.98 -5.45 -10.19
C LEU A 315 -9.66 -5.90 -9.54
N HIS A 316 -8.66 -5.00 -9.48
CA HIS A 316 -7.46 -5.21 -8.67
C HIS A 316 -7.81 -5.27 -7.18
N GLY A 317 -8.36 -4.19 -6.63
CA GLY A 317 -8.91 -4.10 -5.28
C GLY A 317 -10.35 -3.57 -5.36
N VAL A 318 -11.32 -4.41 -5.07
CA VAL A 318 -12.74 -4.11 -5.29
C VAL A 318 -13.51 -4.14 -3.98
N GLY A 319 -14.52 -3.26 -3.85
CA GLY A 319 -15.57 -3.39 -2.84
C GLY A 319 -16.58 -4.49 -3.20
N PRO A 320 -17.69 -4.62 -2.47
CA PRO A 320 -18.78 -5.52 -2.85
C PRO A 320 -19.23 -5.30 -4.30
N TYR A 321 -19.48 -6.40 -5.05
CA TYR A 321 -19.82 -6.32 -6.47
C TYR A 321 -20.83 -7.37 -6.90
N ASP A 322 -21.55 -7.09 -7.98
CA ASP A 322 -22.44 -8.04 -8.63
C ASP A 322 -21.62 -9.06 -9.45
N ILE A 323 -21.79 -10.34 -9.15
CA ILE A 323 -20.98 -11.42 -9.76
C ILE A 323 -21.20 -11.52 -11.28
N LYS A 324 -22.42 -11.22 -11.78
CA LYS A 324 -22.71 -11.38 -13.21
C LYS A 324 -22.06 -10.30 -14.06
N THR A 325 -21.95 -9.09 -13.54
CA THR A 325 -21.48 -7.92 -14.28
C THR A 325 -20.09 -7.46 -13.89
N GLY A 326 -19.56 -7.86 -12.72
CA GLY A 326 -18.32 -7.34 -12.13
C GLY A 326 -18.43 -5.89 -11.65
N VAL A 327 -19.61 -5.29 -11.70
CA VAL A 327 -19.83 -3.90 -11.32
C VAL A 327 -19.94 -3.78 -9.82
N ALA A 328 -19.18 -2.84 -9.23
CA ALA A 328 -19.25 -2.57 -7.80
C ALA A 328 -20.68 -2.16 -7.41
N ILE A 329 -21.17 -2.74 -6.32
CA ILE A 329 -22.46 -2.34 -5.72
C ILE A 329 -22.25 -0.95 -5.14
N LYS A 330 -22.81 0.05 -5.82
CA LYS A 330 -22.73 1.45 -5.35
C LYS A 330 -23.54 1.60 -4.06
N GLY A 331 -22.90 2.16 -3.04
CA GLY A 331 -23.61 2.75 -1.91
C GLY A 331 -24.54 3.91 -2.35
N LYS A 332 -25.28 4.49 -1.42
CA LYS A 332 -26.05 5.72 -1.67
C LYS A 332 -25.09 6.80 -2.21
N SER A 333 -25.59 7.63 -3.14
CA SER A 333 -24.87 8.84 -3.59
C SER A 333 -24.49 9.68 -2.35
N GLY A 334 -23.19 9.92 -2.19
CA GLY A 334 -22.62 10.67 -1.07
C GLY A 334 -21.70 11.79 -1.58
N PRO A 335 -21.02 12.49 -0.68
CA PRO A 335 -19.99 13.48 -1.02
C PRO A 335 -18.91 12.93 -1.96
N PRO A 336 -18.21 13.77 -2.71
CA PRO A 336 -17.11 13.34 -3.56
C PRO A 336 -16.00 12.71 -2.71
N ALA A 337 -15.22 11.83 -3.32
CA ALA A 337 -14.02 11.31 -2.65
C ALA A 337 -12.92 12.38 -2.61
N TRP A 338 -12.14 12.40 -1.52
CA TRP A 338 -11.04 13.36 -1.33
C TRP A 338 -10.07 13.39 -2.52
N GLN A 339 -9.65 12.22 -3.00
CA GLN A 339 -8.75 12.13 -4.16
C GLN A 339 -9.36 12.68 -5.46
N ASP A 340 -10.68 12.60 -5.64
CA ASP A 340 -11.34 13.15 -6.82
C ASP A 340 -11.43 14.68 -6.73
N VAL A 341 -11.63 15.25 -5.53
CA VAL A 341 -11.54 16.70 -5.28
C VAL A 341 -10.12 17.18 -5.58
N PHE A 342 -9.11 16.54 -4.99
CA PHE A 342 -7.71 16.85 -5.25
C PHE A 342 -7.38 16.83 -6.75
N GLY A 343 -7.67 15.73 -7.43
CA GLY A 343 -7.28 15.56 -8.84
C GLY A 343 -7.95 16.57 -9.78
N LYS A 344 -9.23 16.88 -9.57
CA LYS A 344 -9.94 17.91 -10.34
C LYS A 344 -9.39 19.31 -10.08
N LYS A 345 -9.15 19.65 -8.81
CA LYS A 345 -8.56 20.93 -8.44
C LYS A 345 -7.14 21.09 -8.99
N LEU A 346 -6.34 20.04 -9.00
CA LEU A 346 -5.01 20.07 -9.60
C LEU A 346 -5.08 20.40 -11.10
N VAL A 347 -6.02 19.81 -11.84
CA VAL A 347 -6.23 20.14 -13.26
C VAL A 347 -6.57 21.63 -13.44
N GLU A 348 -7.45 22.18 -12.59
CA GLU A 348 -7.81 23.62 -12.63
C GLU A 348 -6.58 24.51 -12.37
N LEU A 349 -5.76 24.16 -11.36
CA LEU A 349 -4.54 24.90 -11.05
C LEU A 349 -3.50 24.79 -12.18
N CYS A 350 -3.32 23.60 -12.76
CA CYS A 350 -2.44 23.39 -13.92
C CYS A 350 -2.86 24.21 -15.14
N LYS A 351 -4.17 24.42 -15.38
CA LYS A 351 -4.68 25.30 -16.45
C LYS A 351 -4.26 26.76 -16.24
N LYS A 352 -4.19 27.20 -15.00
CA LYS A 352 -3.81 28.59 -14.62
C LYS A 352 -2.29 28.76 -14.45
N ASN A 353 -1.53 27.70 -14.13
CA ASN A 353 -0.09 27.73 -13.90
C ASN A 353 0.64 26.66 -14.73
N SER A 354 1.47 27.12 -15.67
CA SER A 354 2.22 26.24 -16.58
C SER A 354 3.40 25.51 -15.93
N THR A 355 3.85 25.90 -14.75
CA THR A 355 4.96 25.24 -14.06
C THR A 355 4.54 24.03 -13.25
N LEU A 356 3.23 23.87 -12.98
CA LEU A 356 2.72 22.73 -12.23
C LEU A 356 2.75 21.44 -13.07
N VAL A 357 3.27 20.37 -12.47
CA VAL A 357 3.28 19.01 -13.01
C VAL A 357 2.88 18.03 -11.92
N GLY A 358 2.26 16.90 -12.29
CA GLY A 358 1.83 15.86 -11.33
C GLY A 358 2.66 14.59 -11.44
N ILE A 359 3.09 14.05 -10.30
CA ILE A 359 3.91 12.84 -10.21
C ILE A 359 3.22 11.84 -9.28
N THR A 360 3.13 10.57 -9.69
CA THR A 360 2.67 9.48 -8.84
C THR A 360 3.58 8.26 -8.95
N ALA A 361 3.45 7.33 -8.02
CA ALA A 361 4.18 6.07 -7.97
C ALA A 361 3.20 4.89 -8.17
N ALA A 362 2.83 4.59 -9.41
CA ALA A 362 1.92 3.52 -9.84
C ALA A 362 0.47 3.63 -9.30
N MET A 363 0.03 4.82 -8.90
CA MET A 363 -1.28 5.03 -8.24
C MET A 363 -2.15 6.13 -8.88
N PRO A 364 -2.28 6.24 -10.22
CA PRO A 364 -2.99 7.36 -10.85
C PRO A 364 -4.45 7.47 -10.41
N THR A 365 -5.16 6.35 -10.36
CA THR A 365 -6.57 6.32 -9.95
C THR A 365 -6.73 6.55 -8.45
N GLY A 366 -5.88 5.93 -7.65
CA GLY A 366 -5.95 5.99 -6.18
C GLY A 366 -5.64 7.37 -5.61
N THR A 367 -4.77 8.15 -6.27
CA THR A 367 -4.41 9.52 -5.88
C THR A 367 -5.22 10.61 -6.61
N GLY A 368 -6.07 10.23 -7.57
CA GLY A 368 -6.81 11.19 -8.40
C GLY A 368 -6.01 11.80 -9.55
N LEU A 369 -4.74 11.47 -9.75
CA LEU A 369 -3.93 11.96 -10.87
C LEU A 369 -4.41 11.46 -12.24
N LYS A 370 -5.30 10.46 -12.30
CA LYS A 370 -6.04 10.06 -13.51
C LYS A 370 -6.70 11.22 -14.24
N PHE A 371 -7.11 12.27 -13.54
CA PHE A 371 -7.72 13.46 -14.15
C PHE A 371 -6.67 14.29 -14.89
N LEU A 372 -5.48 14.46 -14.32
CA LEU A 372 -4.37 15.15 -14.97
C LEU A 372 -3.83 14.35 -16.15
N GLU A 373 -3.65 13.04 -15.99
CA GLU A 373 -3.25 12.12 -17.07
C GLU A 373 -4.15 12.27 -18.30
N LYS A 374 -5.48 12.33 -18.07
CA LYS A 374 -6.47 12.46 -19.13
C LYS A 374 -6.45 13.83 -19.82
N GLU A 375 -6.37 14.91 -19.03
CA GLU A 375 -6.53 16.30 -19.52
C GLU A 375 -5.21 16.91 -20.01
N MET A 376 -4.09 16.53 -19.39
CA MET A 376 -2.75 17.09 -19.64
C MET A 376 -1.66 16.01 -19.51
N PRO A 377 -1.62 15.01 -20.43
CA PRO A 377 -0.67 13.88 -20.34
C PRO A 377 0.79 14.31 -20.34
N ASP A 378 1.15 15.42 -20.96
CA ASP A 378 2.52 15.96 -20.98
C ASP A 378 2.99 16.55 -19.65
N ARG A 379 2.06 16.69 -18.68
CA ARG A 379 2.34 17.18 -17.32
C ARG A 379 2.12 16.12 -16.26
N TYR A 380 1.86 14.90 -16.67
CA TYR A 380 1.65 13.75 -15.82
C TYR A 380 2.82 12.79 -15.92
N PHE A 381 3.34 12.33 -14.78
CA PHE A 381 4.44 11.38 -14.68
C PHE A 381 4.08 10.25 -13.72
N ASP A 382 4.10 9.02 -14.20
CA ASP A 382 4.05 7.82 -13.37
C ASP A 382 5.44 7.18 -13.38
N VAL A 383 6.07 7.09 -12.22
CA VAL A 383 7.43 6.56 -12.07
C VAL A 383 7.48 5.06 -11.76
N GLY A 384 6.33 4.38 -11.73
CA GLY A 384 6.23 3.01 -11.23
C GLY A 384 6.26 2.98 -9.69
N ILE A 385 6.47 1.79 -9.10
CA ILE A 385 6.52 1.66 -7.63
C ILE A 385 7.89 2.11 -7.13
N ALA A 386 8.14 3.43 -7.14
CA ALA A 386 9.44 4.04 -6.84
C ALA A 386 9.24 5.40 -6.15
N GLU A 387 8.79 5.37 -4.90
CA GLU A 387 8.45 6.55 -4.12
C GLU A 387 9.67 7.45 -3.86
N GLU A 388 10.83 6.88 -3.58
CA GLU A 388 12.11 7.58 -3.40
C GLU A 388 12.49 8.33 -4.68
N HIS A 389 12.37 7.66 -5.82
CA HIS A 389 12.64 8.26 -7.14
C HIS A 389 11.65 9.39 -7.42
N ALA A 390 10.36 9.23 -7.08
CA ALA A 390 9.36 10.28 -7.27
C ALA A 390 9.74 11.58 -6.57
N VAL A 391 10.24 11.49 -5.32
CA VAL A 391 10.67 12.65 -4.54
C VAL A 391 11.90 13.31 -5.16
N ILE A 392 12.96 12.53 -5.45
CA ILE A 392 14.20 13.06 -6.01
C ILE A 392 13.96 13.64 -7.42
N PHE A 393 13.14 12.98 -8.24
CA PHE A 393 12.75 13.44 -9.57
C PHE A 393 12.01 14.79 -9.51
N ALA A 394 11.08 14.92 -8.55
CA ALA A 394 10.40 16.19 -8.28
C ALA A 394 11.40 17.28 -7.87
N CYS A 395 12.34 16.98 -6.97
CA CYS A 395 13.39 17.91 -6.56
C CYS A 395 14.22 18.40 -7.76
N GLY A 396 14.63 17.46 -8.64
CA GLY A 396 15.33 17.82 -9.88
C GLY A 396 14.52 18.77 -10.78
N MET A 397 13.21 18.51 -10.94
CA MET A 397 12.33 19.41 -11.70
C MET A 397 12.20 20.80 -11.05
N ALA A 398 12.13 20.85 -9.71
CA ALA A 398 12.01 22.09 -8.98
C ALA A 398 13.26 23.00 -9.15
N THR A 399 14.48 22.41 -9.23
CA THR A 399 15.70 23.20 -9.52
C THR A 399 15.69 23.86 -10.90
N MET A 400 14.87 23.37 -11.83
CA MET A 400 14.71 23.93 -13.16
C MET A 400 13.48 24.85 -13.28
N GLY A 401 12.86 25.22 -12.16
CA GLY A 401 11.76 26.20 -12.10
C GLY A 401 10.37 25.61 -12.32
N LEU A 402 10.21 24.28 -12.38
CA LEU A 402 8.90 23.64 -12.28
C LEU A 402 8.44 23.62 -10.82
N HIS A 403 7.14 23.43 -10.60
CA HIS A 403 6.55 23.29 -9.29
C HIS A 403 5.81 21.96 -9.19
N PRO A 404 6.52 20.86 -8.90
CA PRO A 404 5.98 19.52 -8.95
C PRO A 404 5.02 19.24 -7.80
N VAL A 405 3.95 18.49 -8.10
CA VAL A 405 2.97 17.96 -7.15
C VAL A 405 3.11 16.45 -7.11
N VAL A 406 3.67 15.93 -6.01
CA VAL A 406 3.88 14.50 -5.77
C VAL A 406 2.71 13.93 -4.99
N ALA A 407 1.88 13.08 -5.61
CA ALA A 407 0.72 12.48 -5.00
C ALA A 407 0.97 10.98 -4.72
N ILE A 408 1.16 10.65 -3.45
CA ILE A 408 1.50 9.31 -2.93
C ILE A 408 0.69 9.07 -1.65
N TYR A 409 0.34 7.81 -1.35
CA TYR A 409 -0.31 7.48 -0.08
C TYR A 409 0.59 7.78 1.11
N SER A 410 0.02 8.29 2.19
CA SER A 410 0.76 8.64 3.41
C SER A 410 1.65 7.49 3.91
N SER A 411 1.12 6.25 3.95
CA SER A 411 1.89 5.07 4.38
C SER A 411 3.04 4.71 3.43
N PHE A 412 2.92 5.01 2.13
CA PHE A 412 3.98 4.73 1.15
C PHE A 412 5.02 5.85 1.07
N MET A 413 4.64 7.09 1.41
CA MET A 413 5.57 8.21 1.51
C MET A 413 6.66 7.98 2.58
N GLN A 414 6.41 7.12 3.57
CA GLN A 414 7.42 6.71 4.56
C GLN A 414 8.71 6.18 3.91
N ARG A 415 8.60 5.52 2.75
CA ARG A 415 9.75 4.96 2.02
C ARG A 415 10.71 6.05 1.54
N ALA A 416 10.20 7.23 1.23
CA ALA A 416 10.97 8.37 0.76
C ALA A 416 11.38 9.35 1.87
N PHE A 417 11.33 8.96 3.15
CA PHE A 417 11.59 9.87 4.27
C PHE A 417 12.99 10.50 4.22
N ASP A 418 14.02 9.72 3.91
CA ASP A 418 15.38 10.24 3.72
C ASP A 418 15.44 11.28 2.58
N CYS A 419 14.80 10.98 1.44
CA CYS A 419 14.76 11.88 0.29
C CYS A 419 14.01 13.20 0.60
N ILE A 420 12.99 13.15 1.47
CA ILE A 420 12.30 14.34 1.95
C ILE A 420 13.26 15.24 2.75
N ILE A 421 14.05 14.64 3.65
CA ILE A 421 15.02 15.38 4.47
C ILE A 421 16.15 15.93 3.60
N HIS A 422 16.84 15.04 2.88
CA HIS A 422 18.10 15.33 2.21
C HIS A 422 17.90 16.12 0.91
N ASP A 423 16.94 15.68 0.07
CA ASP A 423 16.81 16.23 -1.28
C ASP A 423 15.82 17.39 -1.34
N ALA A 424 14.69 17.32 -0.62
CA ALA A 424 13.69 18.37 -0.65
C ALA A 424 13.92 19.46 0.40
N ALA A 425 13.98 19.09 1.70
CA ALA A 425 13.94 20.05 2.79
C ALA A 425 15.30 20.72 3.06
N LEU A 426 16.40 19.97 2.99
CA LEU A 426 17.74 20.52 3.17
C LEU A 426 18.08 21.54 2.08
N GLN A 427 17.62 21.31 0.85
CA GLN A 427 17.81 22.20 -0.28
C GLN A 427 16.69 23.25 -0.41
N ASP A 428 15.68 23.18 0.44
CA ASP A 428 14.55 24.11 0.50
C ASP A 428 13.83 24.28 -0.85
N LEU A 429 13.51 23.16 -1.51
CA LEU A 429 12.94 23.13 -2.85
C LEU A 429 11.39 23.17 -2.81
N PRO A 430 10.74 23.95 -3.69
CA PRO A 430 9.29 24.13 -3.70
C PRO A 430 8.57 22.93 -4.33
N VAL A 431 8.58 21.77 -3.66
CA VAL A 431 7.84 20.57 -4.04
C VAL A 431 6.58 20.48 -3.20
N ILE A 432 5.44 20.19 -3.82
CA ILE A 432 4.16 19.98 -3.17
C ILE A 432 3.92 18.47 -3.00
N PHE A 433 3.76 17.99 -1.78
CA PHE A 433 3.50 16.60 -1.44
C PHE A 433 2.04 16.46 -1.02
N CYS A 434 1.24 15.74 -1.80
CA CYS A 434 -0.16 15.44 -1.50
C CYS A 434 -0.26 14.00 -0.99
N MET A 435 -0.46 13.87 0.32
CA MET A 435 -0.43 12.59 1.04
C MET A 435 -1.85 12.07 1.21
N ASP A 436 -2.28 11.27 0.25
CA ASP A 436 -3.59 10.61 0.29
C ASP A 436 -3.61 9.51 1.35
N ARG A 437 -4.75 9.19 1.90
CA ARG A 437 -4.96 8.17 2.95
C ARG A 437 -4.20 8.45 4.25
N ALA A 438 -4.00 9.72 4.58
CA ALA A 438 -3.52 10.10 5.91
C ALA A 438 -4.62 9.80 6.94
N GLY A 439 -4.27 9.08 8.00
CA GLY A 439 -5.21 8.47 8.92
C GLY A 439 -5.52 7.02 8.57
N LEU A 440 -6.74 6.56 8.82
CA LEU A 440 -7.08 5.15 8.70
C LEU A 440 -7.38 4.68 7.27
N SER A 441 -6.88 3.49 6.96
CA SER A 441 -7.27 2.64 5.84
C SER A 441 -7.81 1.31 6.37
N PRO A 442 -9.05 1.26 6.90
CA PRO A 442 -9.47 0.20 7.81
C PRO A 442 -9.39 -1.20 7.20
N GLN A 443 -9.81 -1.38 5.96
CA GLN A 443 -9.83 -2.71 5.33
C GLN A 443 -8.42 -3.26 5.01
N ASP A 444 -7.43 -2.38 4.83
CA ASP A 444 -6.05 -2.75 4.52
C ASP A 444 -5.18 -2.85 5.79
N GLY A 445 -5.60 -2.20 6.87
CA GLY A 445 -5.03 -2.35 8.20
C GLY A 445 -3.67 -1.70 8.41
N PRO A 446 -2.85 -2.23 9.33
CA PRO A 446 -1.66 -1.58 9.88
C PRO A 446 -0.61 -1.20 8.83
N THR A 447 -0.59 -1.90 7.71
CA THR A 447 0.37 -1.65 6.62
C THR A 447 -0.01 -0.44 5.75
N HIS A 448 -1.28 -0.01 5.80
CA HIS A 448 -1.81 1.07 4.98
C HIS A 448 -2.36 2.25 5.77
N HIS A 449 -2.44 2.16 7.09
CA HIS A 449 -2.80 3.30 7.93
C HIS A 449 -1.72 4.39 7.84
N GLY A 450 -2.12 5.61 7.49
CA GLY A 450 -1.26 6.79 7.47
C GLY A 450 -1.21 7.46 8.85
N LEU A 451 -0.66 6.78 9.85
CA LEU A 451 -0.69 7.20 11.25
C LEU A 451 0.67 7.71 11.78
N PHE A 452 1.67 7.87 10.90
CA PHE A 452 3.02 8.25 11.31
C PHE A 452 3.53 9.52 10.65
N ASP A 453 2.80 10.06 9.66
CA ASP A 453 3.24 11.14 8.81
C ASP A 453 3.47 12.46 9.57
N ILE A 454 2.60 12.85 10.51
CA ILE A 454 2.81 14.06 11.31
C ILE A 454 4.10 13.93 12.13
N ALA A 455 4.34 12.76 12.74
CA ALA A 455 5.49 12.56 13.61
C ALA A 455 6.82 12.72 12.86
N TYR A 456 6.97 12.10 11.68
CA TYR A 456 8.23 12.21 10.93
C TYR A 456 8.37 13.54 10.19
N LEU A 457 7.28 14.19 9.79
CA LEU A 457 7.35 15.52 9.17
C LEU A 457 7.70 16.61 10.17
N ARG A 458 7.21 16.53 11.41
CA ARG A 458 7.48 17.56 12.44
C ARG A 458 8.97 17.78 12.69
N CYS A 459 9.78 16.75 12.67
CA CYS A 459 11.21 16.86 12.96
C CYS A 459 12.02 17.48 11.79
N VAL A 460 11.45 17.57 10.59
CA VAL A 460 12.15 18.07 9.40
C VAL A 460 12.09 19.59 9.32
N PRO A 461 13.23 20.33 9.28
CA PRO A 461 13.23 21.78 9.07
C PRO A 461 12.71 22.20 7.69
N ASN A 462 12.42 23.49 7.50
CA ASN A 462 12.07 24.11 6.22
C ASN A 462 10.81 23.58 5.53
N ILE A 463 9.93 22.84 6.20
CA ILE A 463 8.71 22.34 5.59
C ILE A 463 7.46 23.03 6.12
N ILE A 464 6.42 23.03 5.29
CA ILE A 464 5.04 23.40 5.67
C ILE A 464 4.20 22.13 5.62
N ALA A 465 3.42 21.84 6.66
CA ALA A 465 2.56 20.66 6.70
C ALA A 465 1.13 21.04 7.13
N MET A 466 0.14 20.67 6.30
CA MET A 466 -1.26 21.08 6.39
C MET A 466 -2.19 19.89 6.41
N ALA A 467 -3.37 20.04 7.06
CA ALA A 467 -4.44 19.05 7.10
C ALA A 467 -5.79 19.74 6.93
N PRO A 468 -6.48 19.63 5.80
CA PRO A 468 -7.76 20.29 5.55
C PRO A 468 -8.88 19.65 6.36
N LYS A 469 -9.79 20.48 6.89
CA LYS A 469 -10.99 20.04 7.61
C LYS A 469 -12.09 19.49 6.68
N ASP A 470 -12.12 20.01 5.46
CA ASP A 470 -13.12 19.69 4.43
C ASP A 470 -12.54 19.89 3.02
N GLU A 471 -13.31 19.55 1.99
CA GLU A 471 -12.91 19.64 0.58
C GLU A 471 -12.71 21.08 0.08
N ASP A 472 -13.41 22.07 0.66
CA ASP A 472 -13.24 23.47 0.34
C ASP A 472 -11.90 23.99 0.85
N GLU A 473 -11.54 23.61 2.07
CA GLU A 473 -10.21 23.95 2.63
C GLU A 473 -9.07 23.20 1.94
N LEU A 474 -9.32 21.98 1.42
CA LEU A 474 -8.34 21.28 0.57
C LEU A 474 -8.03 22.11 -0.68
N ALA A 475 -9.02 22.70 -1.32
CA ALA A 475 -8.82 23.58 -2.47
C ALA A 475 -7.99 24.82 -2.11
N ASP A 476 -8.25 25.43 -0.93
CA ASP A 476 -7.47 26.57 -0.40
C ASP A 476 -6.02 26.18 -0.12
N MET A 477 -5.79 25.01 0.49
CA MET A 477 -4.44 24.52 0.81
C MET A 477 -3.65 24.18 -0.45
N MET A 478 -4.28 23.58 -1.46
CA MET A 478 -3.64 23.32 -2.74
C MET A 478 -3.24 24.63 -3.44
N PHE A 479 -4.14 25.61 -3.46
CA PHE A 479 -3.83 26.92 -4.02
C PHE A 479 -2.70 27.60 -3.24
N THR A 480 -2.75 27.57 -1.91
CA THR A 480 -1.72 28.13 -1.04
C THR A 480 -0.36 27.47 -1.30
N ALA A 481 -0.33 26.14 -1.42
CA ALA A 481 0.89 25.40 -1.71
C ALA A 481 1.56 25.85 -3.01
N THR A 482 0.79 26.23 -4.04
CA THR A 482 1.35 26.75 -5.30
C THR A 482 2.03 28.13 -5.16
N HIS A 483 1.90 28.79 -4.02
CA HIS A 483 2.55 30.08 -3.69
C HIS A 483 3.68 29.91 -2.67
N CYS A 484 3.86 28.72 -2.10
CA CYS A 484 4.94 28.42 -1.16
C CYS A 484 6.26 28.21 -1.88
N LYS A 485 7.36 28.61 -1.23
CA LYS A 485 8.73 28.41 -1.71
C LYS A 485 9.45 27.25 -1.00
N HIS A 486 8.81 26.64 -0.03
CA HIS A 486 9.30 25.56 0.80
C HIS A 486 8.61 24.24 0.43
N PRO A 487 9.20 23.07 0.70
CA PRO A 487 8.51 21.81 0.59
C PRO A 487 7.20 21.84 1.40
N THR A 488 6.08 21.60 0.73
CA THR A 488 4.74 21.77 1.32
C THR A 488 3.96 20.49 1.26
N PHE A 489 3.48 20.03 2.41
CA PHE A 489 2.76 18.77 2.59
C PHE A 489 1.28 19.04 2.87
N ILE A 490 0.39 18.35 2.16
CA ILE A 490 -1.06 18.37 2.40
C ILE A 490 -1.50 16.94 2.65
N ARG A 491 -1.97 16.64 3.87
CA ARG A 491 -2.43 15.32 4.26
C ARG A 491 -3.96 15.28 4.32
N TYR A 492 -4.60 14.33 3.65
CA TYR A 492 -6.06 14.16 3.64
C TYR A 492 -6.46 12.69 3.68
N PRO A 493 -7.67 12.35 4.23
CA PRO A 493 -8.05 10.96 4.47
C PRO A 493 -8.55 10.26 3.21
N ARG A 494 -8.71 8.94 3.31
CA ARG A 494 -9.36 8.09 2.33
C ARG A 494 -10.90 8.25 2.40
N GLY A 495 -11.57 8.13 1.28
CA GLY A 495 -13.03 7.99 1.22
C GLY A 495 -13.76 9.27 0.87
N ALA A 496 -15.02 9.34 1.30
CA ALA A 496 -15.86 10.50 1.05
C ALA A 496 -15.42 11.69 1.88
N ALA A 497 -15.50 12.89 1.30
CA ALA A 497 -15.31 14.16 1.98
C ALA A 497 -16.55 14.52 2.83
N GLU A 498 -16.56 15.72 3.42
CA GLU A 498 -17.63 16.15 4.34
C GLU A 498 -18.93 16.54 3.63
N GLY A 499 -18.89 16.86 2.33
CA GLY A 499 -20.04 17.25 1.51
C GLY A 499 -20.34 18.75 1.56
N VAL A 500 -19.33 19.57 1.78
CA VAL A 500 -19.48 21.04 1.72
C VAL A 500 -19.33 21.55 0.29
N ASP A 501 -19.95 22.69 0.00
CA ASP A 501 -19.79 23.37 -1.29
C ASP A 501 -18.35 23.92 -1.42
N ILE A 502 -17.70 23.58 -2.53
CA ILE A 502 -16.37 24.09 -2.87
C ILE A 502 -16.55 25.42 -3.59
N LYS A 503 -15.92 26.47 -3.08
CA LYS A 503 -15.96 27.77 -3.73
C LYS A 503 -15.23 27.79 -5.09
N ASP A 504 -15.68 28.64 -6.00
CA ASP A 504 -15.08 28.75 -7.34
C ASP A 504 -13.61 29.23 -7.28
N GLU A 505 -13.33 30.24 -6.47
CA GLU A 505 -11.98 30.77 -6.30
C GLU A 505 -11.43 30.42 -4.90
N PRO A 506 -10.35 29.62 -4.85
CA PRO A 506 -9.70 29.26 -3.59
C PRO A 506 -9.01 30.48 -2.96
N LYS A 507 -8.92 30.50 -1.64
CA LYS A 507 -8.26 31.56 -0.87
C LYS A 507 -6.81 31.20 -0.57
N LEU A 508 -5.96 32.21 -0.59
CA LEU A 508 -4.60 32.07 -0.05
C LEU A 508 -4.68 32.07 1.49
N LEU A 509 -4.21 30.99 2.10
CA LEU A 509 -4.15 30.88 3.56
C LEU A 509 -2.86 31.51 4.08
N GLU A 510 -2.94 32.19 5.22
CA GLU A 510 -1.75 32.67 5.95
C GLU A 510 -1.08 31.44 6.60
N ILE A 511 0.20 31.23 6.28
CA ILE A 511 0.95 30.07 6.77
C ILE A 511 1.08 30.10 8.29
N GLY A 512 0.79 28.98 8.93
CA GLY A 512 0.84 28.85 10.38
C GLY A 512 -0.30 29.57 11.11
N LYS A 513 -1.44 29.83 10.44
CA LYS A 513 -2.62 30.44 11.06
C LYS A 513 -3.79 29.47 11.16
N ALA A 514 -4.22 29.28 12.40
CA ALA A 514 -5.42 28.50 12.73
C ALA A 514 -6.70 29.28 12.40
N GLU A 515 -7.81 28.55 12.30
CA GLU A 515 -9.15 29.10 12.17
C GLU A 515 -9.93 28.87 13.47
N VAL A 516 -10.51 29.93 14.01
CA VAL A 516 -11.43 29.80 15.14
C VAL A 516 -12.83 29.55 14.62
N ILE A 517 -13.31 28.31 14.78
CA ILE A 517 -14.65 27.90 14.34
C ILE A 517 -15.72 28.33 15.33
N ARG A 518 -15.42 28.19 16.63
CA ARG A 518 -16.27 28.62 17.75
C ARG A 518 -15.36 29.28 18.79
N ASN A 519 -15.76 30.44 19.29
CA ASN A 519 -15.06 31.13 20.37
C ASN A 519 -15.74 30.89 21.72
N PHE A 520 -15.05 31.16 22.84
CA PHE A 520 -15.66 31.20 24.15
C PHE A 520 -16.70 32.33 24.22
N GLU A 521 -17.82 32.06 24.91
CA GLU A 521 -18.88 33.05 25.18
C GLU A 521 -18.51 33.97 26.36
N ASN A 522 -17.39 33.70 27.05
CA ASN A 522 -16.92 34.42 28.24
C ASN A 522 -17.93 34.48 29.38
N ASN A 523 -18.69 33.41 29.56
CA ASN A 523 -19.57 33.19 30.69
C ASN A 523 -18.78 32.60 31.90
N ASN A 524 -19.45 32.43 33.03
CA ASN A 524 -18.83 31.88 34.26
C ASN A 524 -18.73 30.36 34.27
N ARG A 525 -18.81 29.69 33.11
CA ARG A 525 -18.69 28.23 32.97
C ARG A 525 -17.22 27.83 32.86
N LEU A 526 -16.94 26.53 33.13
CA LEU A 526 -15.63 25.95 32.86
C LEU A 526 -15.36 25.96 31.34
N LYS A 527 -14.15 26.34 30.98
CA LYS A 527 -13.73 26.54 29.59
C LYS A 527 -12.98 25.34 29.05
N ILE A 528 -13.45 24.80 27.91
CA ILE A 528 -12.78 23.73 27.21
C ILE A 528 -12.42 24.19 25.79
N ALA A 529 -11.12 24.13 25.44
CA ALA A 529 -10.66 24.44 24.10
C ALA A 529 -10.38 23.13 23.33
N ILE A 530 -11.05 22.92 22.19
CA ILE A 530 -10.90 21.73 21.34
C ILE A 530 -10.16 22.12 20.07
N PHE A 531 -9.00 21.52 19.85
CA PHE A 531 -8.22 21.63 18.61
C PHE A 531 -8.47 20.38 17.75
N GLY A 532 -9.33 20.48 16.75
CA GLY A 532 -9.64 19.40 15.82
C GLY A 532 -8.78 19.50 14.56
N LEU A 533 -7.84 18.60 14.34
CA LEU A 533 -6.97 18.61 13.17
C LEU A 533 -7.60 17.88 11.99
N GLY A 534 -7.64 18.54 10.83
CA GLY A 534 -8.11 17.97 9.58
C GLY A 534 -9.56 17.47 9.67
N ASN A 535 -9.83 16.27 9.16
CA ASN A 535 -11.16 15.64 9.17
C ASN A 535 -11.74 15.41 10.59
N LEU A 536 -10.97 15.56 11.66
CA LEU A 536 -11.49 15.47 13.03
C LEU A 536 -12.23 16.74 13.49
N ASN A 537 -12.31 17.77 12.65
CA ASN A 537 -13.09 18.97 12.96
C ASN A 537 -14.60 18.67 13.09
N SER A 538 -15.15 17.74 12.30
CA SER A 538 -16.55 17.33 12.42
C SER A 538 -16.82 16.72 13.81
N MET A 539 -15.96 15.79 14.24
CA MET A 539 -16.04 15.18 15.57
C MET A 539 -15.80 16.18 16.70
N ALA A 540 -14.91 17.15 16.50
CA ALA A 540 -14.65 18.23 17.47
C ALA A 540 -15.89 19.12 17.69
N ARG A 541 -16.62 19.45 16.62
CA ARG A 541 -17.88 20.20 16.71
C ARG A 541 -18.97 19.42 17.42
N GLU A 542 -19.15 18.13 17.11
CA GLU A 542 -20.10 17.23 17.77
C GLU A 542 -19.82 17.13 19.29
N ALA A 543 -18.55 16.93 19.66
CA ALA A 543 -18.15 16.92 21.07
C ALA A 543 -18.40 18.26 21.74
N ALA A 544 -18.10 19.39 21.06
CA ALA A 544 -18.34 20.73 21.58
C ALA A 544 -19.82 21.01 21.81
N ASP A 545 -20.71 20.61 20.91
CA ASP A 545 -22.15 20.79 21.07
C ASP A 545 -22.66 20.05 22.31
N THR A 546 -22.23 18.79 22.46
CA THR A 546 -22.59 18.00 23.65
C THR A 546 -22.03 18.58 24.95
N LEU A 547 -20.79 19.12 24.96
CA LEU A 547 -20.22 19.76 26.13
C LEU A 547 -20.96 21.06 26.49
N VAL A 548 -21.40 21.85 25.50
CA VAL A 548 -22.22 23.07 25.73
C VAL A 548 -23.56 22.71 26.39
N GLU A 549 -24.20 21.64 25.92
CA GLU A 549 -25.43 21.09 26.56
C GLU A 549 -25.18 20.66 28.02
N ASN A 550 -23.97 20.22 28.33
CA ASN A 550 -23.51 19.85 29.68
C ASN A 550 -22.93 21.04 30.48
N ASN A 551 -23.25 22.28 30.05
CA ASN A 551 -22.95 23.53 30.77
C ASN A 551 -21.46 23.93 30.80
N TYR A 552 -20.68 23.58 29.78
CA TYR A 552 -19.33 24.08 29.55
C TYR A 552 -19.34 25.27 28.57
N ASP A 553 -18.31 26.11 28.65
CA ASP A 553 -17.99 27.16 27.65
C ASP A 553 -16.91 26.58 26.72
N VAL A 554 -17.25 26.36 25.43
CA VAL A 554 -16.40 25.56 24.53
C VAL A 554 -15.96 26.37 23.33
N ALA A 555 -14.64 26.45 23.11
CA ALA A 555 -14.05 26.93 21.88
C ALA A 555 -13.63 25.76 20.99
N VAL A 556 -13.81 25.91 19.66
CA VAL A 556 -13.36 24.94 18.66
C VAL A 556 -12.42 25.63 17.69
N ILE A 557 -11.23 25.08 17.57
CA ILE A 557 -10.14 25.61 16.75
C ILE A 557 -9.76 24.56 15.70
N ASN A 558 -9.70 24.97 14.43
CA ASN A 558 -9.08 24.21 13.36
C ASN A 558 -7.62 24.65 13.23
N PRO A 559 -6.65 23.84 13.62
CA PRO A 559 -5.23 24.20 13.54
C PRO A 559 -4.74 24.45 12.11
N ARG A 560 -5.32 23.77 11.10
CA ARG A 560 -4.88 23.78 9.70
C ARG A 560 -3.48 23.24 9.48
N PHE A 561 -2.52 23.74 10.25
CA PHE A 561 -1.10 23.46 10.12
C PHE A 561 -0.60 22.59 11.27
N THR A 562 0.08 21.50 10.93
CA THR A 562 0.88 20.74 11.89
C THR A 562 2.29 21.33 12.02
N LYS A 563 2.74 22.07 10.97
CA LYS A 563 4.00 22.81 10.93
C LYS A 563 3.93 23.94 9.88
N PRO A 564 4.28 25.21 10.26
CA PRO A 564 4.42 25.67 11.63
C PRO A 564 3.08 25.67 12.37
N ILE A 565 3.11 25.50 13.69
CA ILE A 565 1.93 25.65 14.54
C ILE A 565 1.60 27.15 14.74
N ASP A 566 0.32 27.52 14.87
CA ASP A 566 -0.10 28.85 15.32
C ASP A 566 0.11 28.98 16.83
N GLU A 567 1.33 29.39 17.22
CA GLU A 567 1.67 29.57 18.64
C GLU A 567 0.73 30.55 19.34
N ALA A 568 0.42 31.68 18.69
CA ALA A 568 -0.38 32.74 19.31
C ALA A 568 -1.80 32.26 19.66
N THR A 569 -2.49 31.61 18.69
CA THR A 569 -3.83 31.07 18.92
C THR A 569 -3.79 29.90 19.91
N THR A 570 -2.80 29.02 19.79
CA THR A 570 -2.67 27.84 20.67
C THR A 570 -2.43 28.28 22.12
N LEU A 571 -1.58 29.25 22.35
CA LEU A 571 -1.30 29.79 23.69
C LEU A 571 -2.50 30.57 24.25
N PHE A 572 -3.17 31.39 23.43
CA PHE A 572 -4.34 32.14 23.87
C PHE A 572 -5.44 31.23 24.42
N TYR A 573 -5.83 30.20 23.65
CA TYR A 573 -6.85 29.26 24.09
C TYR A 573 -6.33 28.31 25.17
N GLY A 574 -5.06 27.92 25.11
CA GLY A 574 -4.42 27.08 26.12
C GLY A 574 -4.42 27.76 27.51
N GLN A 575 -4.06 29.02 27.60
CA GLN A 575 -4.05 29.78 28.86
C GLN A 575 -5.45 30.09 29.39
N ALA A 576 -6.43 30.26 28.48
CA ALA A 576 -7.80 30.60 28.86
C ALA A 576 -8.65 29.39 29.27
N ALA A 577 -8.28 28.18 28.88
CA ALA A 577 -9.05 26.96 29.10
C ALA A 577 -8.72 26.28 30.42
N ASP A 578 -9.74 25.70 31.05
CA ASP A 578 -9.59 24.78 32.21
C ASP A 578 -9.18 23.36 31.74
N LEU A 579 -9.47 23.02 30.48
CA LEU A 579 -9.02 21.80 29.80
C LEU A 579 -8.80 22.08 28.30
N VAL A 580 -7.70 21.61 27.77
CA VAL A 580 -7.43 21.60 26.32
C VAL A 580 -7.63 20.17 25.80
N ILE A 581 -8.30 20.03 24.65
CA ILE A 581 -8.46 18.75 23.94
C ILE A 581 -7.80 18.89 22.57
N THR A 582 -6.90 17.97 22.22
CA THR A 582 -6.37 17.84 20.85
C THR A 582 -6.91 16.57 20.20
N MET A 583 -7.42 16.70 18.98
CA MET A 583 -7.98 15.58 18.21
C MET A 583 -7.23 15.42 16.91
N GLU A 584 -6.68 14.23 16.67
CA GLU A 584 -5.88 13.94 15.48
C GLU A 584 -6.06 12.50 14.99
N ASP A 585 -6.11 12.32 13.68
CA ASP A 585 -6.15 10.98 13.06
C ASP A 585 -4.70 10.52 12.79
N HIS A 586 -3.96 10.30 13.88
CA HIS A 586 -2.54 9.99 13.94
C HIS A 586 -2.21 9.29 15.28
N ASN A 587 -1.07 8.59 15.36
CA ASN A 587 -0.58 8.06 16.64
C ASN A 587 -0.27 9.20 17.63
N LEU A 588 -0.61 8.99 18.90
CA LEU A 588 -0.35 9.98 19.96
C LEU A 588 1.14 10.34 20.11
N PRO A 589 2.10 9.39 20.06
CA PRO A 589 3.52 9.73 20.08
C PRO A 589 3.90 10.56 18.85
N GLY A 590 4.48 11.73 19.06
CA GLY A 590 4.97 12.61 18.00
C GLY A 590 3.91 13.31 17.15
N GLY A 591 2.61 13.14 17.43
CA GLY A 591 1.51 13.77 16.71
C GLY A 591 1.32 15.25 17.05
N TYR A 592 0.21 15.83 16.57
CA TYR A 592 -0.15 17.24 16.80
C TYR A 592 -0.31 17.56 18.29
N GLY A 593 -0.97 16.68 19.06
CA GLY A 593 -1.12 16.84 20.51
C GLY A 593 0.23 16.88 21.25
N SER A 594 1.23 16.16 20.75
CA SER A 594 2.61 16.27 21.28
C SER A 594 3.21 17.65 21.00
N THR A 595 2.98 18.23 19.81
CA THR A 595 3.42 19.61 19.50
C THR A 595 2.81 20.63 20.45
N VAL A 596 1.51 20.50 20.74
CA VAL A 596 0.83 21.39 21.70
C VAL A 596 1.43 21.27 23.10
N MET A 597 1.69 20.04 23.56
CA MET A 597 2.31 19.80 24.87
C MET A 597 3.74 20.35 24.95
N GLU A 598 4.55 20.19 23.91
CA GLU A 598 5.90 20.77 23.82
C GLU A 598 5.83 22.32 23.94
N LEU A 599 4.95 22.95 23.14
CA LEU A 599 4.74 24.39 23.20
C LEU A 599 4.29 24.85 24.61
N PHE A 600 3.37 24.11 25.24
CA PHE A 600 2.90 24.44 26.59
C PHE A 600 4.03 24.32 27.63
N GLY A 601 4.87 23.28 27.51
CA GLY A 601 6.05 23.11 28.35
C GLY A 601 7.03 24.29 28.22
N ASP A 602 7.37 24.67 27.01
CA ASP A 602 8.29 25.77 26.71
C ASP A 602 7.77 27.14 27.18
N LYS A 603 6.45 27.34 27.09
CA LYS A 603 5.78 28.60 27.47
C LYS A 603 5.13 28.55 28.85
N GLN A 604 5.34 27.51 29.63
CA GLN A 604 4.84 27.31 30.98
C GLN A 604 3.30 27.43 31.12
N VAL A 605 2.56 26.95 30.12
CA VAL A 605 1.10 26.78 30.19
C VAL A 605 0.78 25.52 30.99
N THR A 606 -0.04 25.66 32.02
CA THR A 606 -0.32 24.58 33.00
C THR A 606 -1.68 23.90 32.79
N SER A 607 -2.46 24.33 31.80
CA SER A 607 -3.77 23.73 31.52
C SER A 607 -3.61 22.25 31.14
N PRO A 608 -4.39 21.33 31.72
CA PRO A 608 -4.34 19.94 31.39
C PRO A 608 -4.71 19.72 29.92
N VAL A 609 -4.06 18.73 29.28
CA VAL A 609 -4.29 18.39 27.87
C VAL A 609 -4.80 16.96 27.76
N LEU A 610 -6.03 16.78 27.23
CA LEU A 610 -6.56 15.50 26.77
C LEU A 610 -6.20 15.31 25.31
N ARG A 611 -5.38 14.32 25.00
CA ARG A 611 -5.05 13.97 23.62
C ARG A 611 -5.96 12.83 23.12
N VAL A 612 -6.66 13.08 22.03
CA VAL A 612 -7.52 12.10 21.33
C VAL A 612 -6.86 11.73 20.02
N GLY A 613 -6.36 10.51 19.93
CA GLY A 613 -5.63 9.96 18.79
C GLY A 613 -5.33 8.49 19.04
N TRP A 614 -4.69 7.83 18.07
CA TRP A 614 -4.42 6.40 18.13
C TRP A 614 -3.33 6.08 19.13
N PRO A 615 -3.46 4.97 19.89
CA PRO A 615 -2.46 4.58 20.89
C PRO A 615 -1.14 4.16 20.23
N ASP A 616 -0.08 4.03 21.05
CA ASP A 616 1.25 3.56 20.64
C ASP A 616 1.24 2.07 20.34
N GLN A 617 0.55 1.70 19.26
CA GLN A 617 0.48 0.34 18.73
C GLN A 617 0.07 0.34 17.26
N PHE A 618 0.35 -0.77 16.56
CA PHE A 618 -0.18 -0.97 15.21
C PHE A 618 -1.68 -1.29 15.29
N VAL A 619 -2.50 -0.40 14.74
CA VAL A 619 -3.95 -0.57 14.70
C VAL A 619 -4.30 -1.63 13.66
N GLU A 620 -5.10 -2.61 14.02
CA GLU A 620 -5.52 -3.70 13.15
C GLU A 620 -6.45 -3.26 12.02
N HIS A 621 -6.74 -4.17 11.09
CA HIS A 621 -7.75 -3.95 10.06
C HIS A 621 -9.17 -4.09 10.63
N ALA A 622 -10.13 -3.44 9.96
CA ALA A 622 -11.56 -3.54 10.30
C ALA A 622 -12.45 -3.27 9.07
N THR A 623 -13.74 -3.49 9.21
CA THR A 623 -14.72 -3.19 8.16
C THR A 623 -14.81 -1.69 7.89
N SER A 624 -14.76 -0.86 8.94
CA SER A 624 -14.92 0.59 8.84
C SER A 624 -14.05 1.36 9.83
N VAL A 625 -13.88 2.67 9.58
CA VAL A 625 -13.26 3.61 10.51
C VAL A 625 -14.06 3.69 11.82
N ALA A 626 -15.40 3.64 11.73
CA ALA A 626 -16.28 3.71 12.90
C ALA A 626 -16.07 2.52 13.84
N ASP A 627 -15.88 1.30 13.30
CA ASP A 627 -15.61 0.12 14.12
C ASP A 627 -14.34 0.29 14.96
N LEU A 628 -13.26 0.80 14.33
CA LEU A 628 -12.01 1.06 15.04
C LEU A 628 -12.16 2.18 16.07
N ARG A 629 -12.80 3.30 15.72
CA ARG A 629 -13.01 4.39 16.68
C ARG A 629 -13.83 3.94 17.90
N ASN A 630 -14.89 3.14 17.68
CA ASN A 630 -15.68 2.55 18.77
C ASN A 630 -14.84 1.61 19.64
N LYS A 631 -14.04 0.74 19.00
CA LYS A 631 -13.19 -0.22 19.71
C LYS A 631 -12.14 0.47 20.60
N TYR A 632 -11.58 1.58 20.15
CA TYR A 632 -10.52 2.31 20.86
C TYR A 632 -11.04 3.47 21.74
N GLY A 633 -12.34 3.68 21.82
CA GLY A 633 -12.92 4.79 22.60
C GLY A 633 -12.48 6.16 22.10
N LEU A 634 -12.53 6.35 20.76
CA LEU A 634 -12.10 7.56 20.05
C LEU A 634 -13.27 8.21 19.31
N THR A 635 -14.48 8.16 19.88
CA THR A 635 -15.67 8.84 19.37
C THR A 635 -15.84 10.20 20.03
N ALA A 636 -16.75 11.05 19.49
CA ALA A 636 -17.15 12.30 20.14
C ALA A 636 -17.69 12.04 21.56
N LYS A 637 -18.53 11.01 21.73
CA LYS A 637 -19.07 10.59 23.03
C LYS A 637 -17.97 10.24 24.04
N ASP A 638 -17.02 9.36 23.65
CA ASP A 638 -15.94 8.97 24.54
C ASP A 638 -15.07 10.18 24.95
N THR A 639 -14.87 11.12 24.01
CA THR A 639 -14.14 12.36 24.27
C THR A 639 -14.84 13.22 25.29
N VAL A 640 -16.17 13.38 25.17
CA VAL A 640 -16.99 14.13 26.12
C VAL A 640 -16.94 13.51 27.51
N GLU A 641 -17.09 12.19 27.63
CA GLU A 641 -17.05 11.46 28.89
C GLU A 641 -15.68 11.68 29.59
N LYS A 642 -14.57 11.51 28.87
CA LYS A 642 -13.22 11.76 29.40
C LYS A 642 -12.99 13.22 29.78
N ALA A 643 -13.51 14.17 28.99
CA ALA A 643 -13.42 15.59 29.29
C ALA A 643 -14.15 15.96 30.58
N MET A 644 -15.34 15.41 30.79
CA MET A 644 -16.14 15.65 32.00
C MET A 644 -15.51 14.99 33.24
N GLU A 645 -14.81 13.88 33.10
CA GLU A 645 -14.03 13.25 34.19
C GLU A 645 -12.83 14.12 34.58
N LEU A 646 -12.10 14.66 33.60
CA LEU A 646 -10.90 15.49 33.83
C LEU A 646 -11.24 16.91 34.31
N CYS A 647 -12.39 17.44 33.93
CA CYS A 647 -12.85 18.79 34.23
C CYS A 647 -14.31 18.78 34.72
N PRO A 648 -14.60 18.23 35.93
CA PRO A 648 -15.97 18.08 36.42
C PRO A 648 -16.62 19.43 36.75
N ALA A 649 -17.84 19.66 36.26
CA ALA A 649 -18.62 20.89 36.44
C ALA A 649 -18.87 21.25 37.93
N THR A 650 -18.78 20.28 38.83
CA THR A 650 -18.90 20.46 40.29
C THR A 650 -17.75 21.23 40.92
N SER A 651 -16.61 21.35 40.25
CA SER A 651 -15.42 22.11 40.74
C SER A 651 -15.63 23.65 40.80
N GLN A 652 -16.71 24.17 40.23
CA GLN A 652 -17.07 25.58 40.33
C GLN A 652 -17.43 26.02 41.74
N LYS A 653 -18.05 25.18 42.57
CA LYS A 653 -18.44 25.54 43.96
C LYS A 653 -17.21 25.82 44.85
N THR A 654 -16.14 25.05 44.70
CA THR A 654 -14.93 25.16 45.51
C THR A 654 -14.08 26.38 45.14
N ARG A 655 -14.07 26.82 43.88
CA ARG A 655 -13.32 28.01 43.46
C ARG A 655 -14.01 29.33 43.89
N SER A 656 -15.35 29.39 43.86
CA SER A 656 -16.08 30.58 44.34
C SER A 656 -15.97 30.72 45.86
N GLU A 657 -15.85 29.65 46.63
CA GLU A 657 -15.64 29.66 48.08
C GLU A 657 -14.19 29.97 48.46
N ALA A 658 -13.19 29.61 47.60
CA ALA A 658 -11.78 29.97 47.81
C ALA A 658 -11.45 31.43 47.42
N ALA A 659 -12.18 31.98 46.44
CA ALA A 659 -12.04 33.39 46.04
C ALA A 659 -12.82 34.35 46.98
N ALA A 660 -13.73 33.81 47.78
CA ALA A 660 -14.49 34.59 48.78
C ALA A 660 -13.87 34.55 50.19
N LYS A 661 -12.77 33.82 50.39
CA LYS A 661 -11.90 33.84 51.58
C LYS A 661 -10.58 34.54 51.25
#